data_4bdf497213e617927e8805e5252a7b05
#
_entry.id   4bdf497213e617927e8805e5252a7b05
#
_cell.length_a   1.000
_cell.length_b   1.000
_cell.length_c   1.000
_cell.angle_alpha   90.00
_cell.angle_beta   90.00
_cell.angle_gamma   90.00
#
_symmetry.space_group_name_H-M   'P 1'
#
loop_
_entity.id
_entity.type
_entity.pdbx_description
1 polymer ?
#
loop_
_entity_poly.entity_id
_entity_poly.type
_entity_poly.pdbx_seq_one_letter_code
_entity_poly.pdbx_strand_id
1 'polypeptide(L)'
;MSVRLALAMLLAALPVSALAADSDHERRDAPPLRAQATQGDSAYDLKVTHNNLIGVSITNYGFTGNNFVSLDSPSCEYPLGTRFEHLVRGGVWVGAKAIDQSGGFIGVTTGALDGVVGAILKNSTEWTPKGREIRVRSTLLKDPHFDRHAVSEQDFVSTYNDLTPVHAEFNSEPHRPMGVEVRQENYSWSFSDLKNFIIFHYVIKNIGDAPLDSVYAGFYSELATGRGPYHSPWFNKKWVAWDNTDSMFREHYCNQKPVPSGCNYDYIPPWMGVKILGMRDVRDTSDSRLRPGQIISVGCWTYSPGDAARAQDTQRYAIMNSGTRPDTLSDALSPGTGDPAARVSIGPFVEIDPGDSVAFDFALVGGDDIPTIHRYAAVAQRAFDNDYVVPVPPPSPQVRVVARDGGLDIYWENSPESAVDPTSPNPHDFEGYRVYVGESQLHPTRVAEFDLPDTTGFNTGFGAITLPSPVTIDGVTYQYKYRVNALRNGFKYYVAVTSYDTGNPVIESLESGFGQNLTLAIPSPTPAESQSSGIGVTVFPNPYRVEARWDQGQLVRDHYLWFANLPPQCTIRIYTLSGDLVFSTEFNGANYHGQGTRGVYNPQRDIGVAPPTLSGASYAWDMVSRQGQAVATGLYIYSVEDHATGKRTVGKFLIVKSDREQF
;
A
#
# COMPACT_ATOMS: atom_id res chain seq x y z
N MET A 1 36.76 -67.02 -35.00
CA MET A 1 35.41 -67.19 -35.55
C MET A 1 34.40 -66.81 -34.47
N SER A 2 33.45 -66.00 -34.86
CA SER A 2 32.26 -65.55 -34.07
C SER A 2 32.47 -64.42 -33.07
N VAL A 3 32.22 -63.24 -33.59
CA VAL A 3 31.99 -61.96 -32.89
C VAL A 3 30.63 -62.03 -32.24
N ARG A 4 30.56 -61.64 -30.98
CA ARG A 4 29.31 -61.26 -30.32
C ARG A 4 29.39 -59.77 -29.85
N LEU A 5 28.57 -58.97 -30.52
CA LEU A 5 28.31 -57.58 -30.18
C LEU A 5 27.58 -57.55 -28.83
N ALA A 6 28.11 -56.82 -27.88
CA ALA A 6 27.40 -56.40 -26.65
C ALA A 6 27.01 -54.92 -26.79
N LEU A 7 25.72 -54.66 -26.83
CA LEU A 7 25.11 -53.33 -26.84
C LEU A 7 25.06 -52.84 -25.40
N ALA A 8 25.90 -51.87 -25.04
CA ALA A 8 25.84 -51.19 -23.76
C ALA A 8 24.85 -50.00 -23.87
N MET A 9 23.73 -50.09 -23.21
CA MET A 9 22.85 -48.93 -22.97
C MET A 9 23.52 -47.98 -21.97
N LEU A 10 23.94 -46.83 -22.45
CA LEU A 10 24.30 -45.70 -21.60
C LEU A 10 23.01 -45.02 -21.15
N LEU A 11 22.60 -45.23 -19.88
CA LEU A 11 21.66 -44.36 -19.20
C LEU A 11 22.42 -43.10 -18.77
N ALA A 12 22.22 -42.04 -19.52
CA ALA A 12 22.65 -40.71 -19.08
C ALA A 12 21.73 -40.23 -17.95
N ALA A 13 22.26 -40.18 -16.75
CA ALA A 13 21.63 -39.47 -15.62
C ALA A 13 21.73 -37.96 -15.89
N LEU A 14 20.62 -37.33 -16.23
CA LEU A 14 20.49 -35.88 -16.25
C LEU A 14 20.41 -35.37 -14.82
N PRO A 15 21.11 -34.28 -14.45
CA PRO A 15 21.02 -33.73 -13.11
C PRO A 15 19.66 -33.03 -12.91
N VAL A 16 18.99 -33.38 -11.85
CA VAL A 16 17.69 -32.85 -11.40
C VAL A 16 17.80 -31.41 -10.80
N SER A 17 18.79 -30.63 -11.20
CA SER A 17 19.01 -29.28 -10.66
C SER A 17 18.46 -28.13 -11.50
N ALA A 18 17.61 -28.38 -12.50
CA ALA A 18 17.12 -27.35 -13.42
C ALA A 18 15.62 -27.01 -13.27
N LEU A 19 14.89 -27.63 -12.34
CA LEU A 19 13.44 -27.45 -12.25
C LEU A 19 12.96 -26.42 -11.22
N ALA A 20 13.86 -25.86 -10.40
CA ALA A 20 13.50 -24.83 -9.43
C ALA A 20 13.52 -23.39 -9.99
N ALA A 21 14.05 -23.20 -11.20
CA ALA A 21 14.17 -21.88 -11.83
C ALA A 21 13.01 -21.54 -12.78
N ASP A 22 12.16 -22.51 -13.12
CA ASP A 22 11.15 -22.35 -14.18
C ASP A 22 9.76 -21.91 -13.66
N SER A 23 9.50 -22.00 -12.37
CA SER A 23 8.20 -21.57 -11.83
C SER A 23 8.00 -20.05 -11.85
N ASP A 24 9.09 -19.28 -11.89
CA ASP A 24 9.01 -17.81 -11.96
C ASP A 24 8.86 -17.28 -13.40
N HIS A 25 9.18 -18.08 -14.41
CA HIS A 25 8.98 -17.69 -15.81
C HIS A 25 7.50 -17.77 -16.25
N GLU A 26 6.73 -18.72 -15.73
CA GLU A 26 5.29 -18.80 -16.03
C GLU A 26 4.48 -17.65 -15.43
N ARG A 27 5.00 -16.95 -14.41
CA ARG A 27 4.36 -15.75 -13.84
C ARG A 27 4.47 -14.51 -14.74
N ARG A 28 5.38 -14.49 -15.71
CA ARG A 28 5.58 -13.34 -16.61
C ARG A 28 4.54 -13.21 -17.71
N ASP A 29 3.94 -14.31 -18.11
CA ASP A 29 3.01 -14.39 -19.23
C ASP A 29 1.55 -14.57 -18.78
N ALA A 30 1.28 -14.68 -17.48
CA ALA A 30 -0.09 -14.63 -16.99
C ALA A 30 -0.65 -13.21 -17.26
N PRO A 31 -1.79 -13.09 -17.95
CA PRO A 31 -2.43 -11.79 -18.11
C PRO A 31 -2.62 -11.19 -16.72
N PRO A 32 -2.48 -9.85 -16.56
CA PRO A 32 -2.63 -9.21 -15.27
C PRO A 32 -3.98 -9.66 -14.72
N LEU A 33 -3.91 -10.45 -13.66
CA LEU A 33 -5.11 -10.87 -12.97
C LEU A 33 -5.73 -9.57 -12.45
N ARG A 34 -6.75 -9.08 -13.18
CA ARG A 34 -7.75 -8.25 -12.54
C ARG A 34 -7.98 -8.92 -11.21
N ALA A 35 -8.01 -8.14 -10.14
CA ALA A 35 -8.37 -8.64 -8.84
C ALA A 35 -9.57 -9.59 -8.97
N GLN A 36 -9.30 -10.85 -9.31
CA GLN A 36 -10.29 -11.90 -9.48
C GLN A 36 -10.66 -12.50 -8.12
N ALA A 37 -10.31 -11.75 -7.06
CA ALA A 37 -10.86 -12.08 -5.76
C ALA A 37 -12.40 -12.01 -5.73
N THR A 38 -13.07 -11.60 -6.81
CA THR A 38 -14.45 -11.15 -6.61
C THR A 38 -15.51 -11.65 -7.57
N GLN A 39 -15.26 -12.48 -8.54
CA GLN A 39 -16.37 -12.87 -9.42
C GLN A 39 -17.03 -14.23 -9.12
N GLY A 40 -16.74 -14.84 -7.95
CA GLY A 40 -17.39 -16.10 -7.56
C GLY A 40 -17.66 -16.28 -6.08
N ASP A 41 -17.01 -15.52 -5.19
CA ASP A 41 -17.09 -15.76 -3.75
C ASP A 41 -17.23 -14.42 -3.00
N SER A 42 -18.47 -14.00 -2.78
CA SER A 42 -18.84 -12.70 -2.17
C SER A 42 -18.42 -12.54 -0.69
N ALA A 43 -17.65 -13.47 -0.15
CA ALA A 43 -17.22 -13.45 1.25
C ALA A 43 -15.79 -12.94 1.46
N TYR A 44 -14.97 -12.84 0.43
CA TYR A 44 -13.57 -12.45 0.53
C TYR A 44 -13.37 -10.99 0.10
N ASP A 45 -12.69 -10.21 0.96
CA ASP A 45 -12.38 -8.79 0.73
C ASP A 45 -10.90 -8.49 0.97
N LEU A 46 -10.37 -7.51 0.24
CA LEU A 46 -9.03 -6.99 0.38
C LEU A 46 -9.07 -5.47 0.27
N LYS A 47 -8.46 -4.78 1.24
CA LYS A 47 -8.27 -3.33 1.23
C LYS A 47 -6.80 -2.99 1.45
N VAL A 48 -6.40 -1.84 0.94
CA VAL A 48 -5.02 -1.33 1.08
C VAL A 48 -5.03 -0.09 1.97
N THR A 49 -4.14 -0.05 2.96
CA THR A 49 -3.93 1.14 3.77
C THR A 49 -3.32 2.26 2.93
N HIS A 50 -3.71 3.51 3.15
CA HIS A 50 -3.31 4.60 2.28
C HIS A 50 -3.22 5.97 2.94
N ASN A 51 -3.56 6.08 4.22
CA ASN A 51 -3.49 7.35 4.93
C ASN A 51 -2.09 7.69 5.45
N ASN A 52 -1.19 6.71 5.54
CA ASN A 52 0.19 6.88 6.01
C ASN A 52 1.22 6.49 4.93
N LEU A 53 2.49 6.33 5.30
CA LEU A 53 3.56 5.98 4.37
C LEU A 53 3.66 4.48 4.06
N ILE A 54 2.84 3.63 4.68
CA ILE A 54 2.82 2.19 4.41
C ILE A 54 1.52 1.83 3.68
N GLY A 55 1.64 1.42 2.43
CA GLY A 55 0.52 0.86 1.68
C GLY A 55 0.56 -0.66 1.76
N VAL A 56 -0.22 -1.27 2.67
CA VAL A 56 -0.26 -2.73 2.83
C VAL A 56 -1.63 -3.30 2.52
N SER A 57 -1.65 -4.39 1.76
CA SER A 57 -2.86 -5.16 1.47
C SER A 57 -3.28 -5.97 2.70
N ILE A 58 -4.48 -5.70 3.20
CA ILE A 58 -5.13 -6.37 4.33
C ILE A 58 -6.32 -7.15 3.81
N THR A 59 -6.49 -8.39 4.27
CA THR A 59 -7.63 -9.22 3.91
C THR A 59 -8.53 -9.53 5.12
N ASN A 60 -9.76 -9.96 4.86
CA ASN A 60 -10.69 -10.39 5.89
C ASN A 60 -10.57 -11.90 6.23
N TYR A 61 -9.48 -12.53 5.85
CA TYR A 61 -9.19 -13.96 6.06
C TYR A 61 -7.76 -14.21 6.57
N GLY A 62 -7.22 -13.28 7.34
CA GLY A 62 -5.96 -13.46 8.07
C GLY A 62 -4.68 -13.46 7.22
N PHE A 63 -4.79 -13.18 5.92
CA PHE A 63 -3.66 -13.01 5.01
C PHE A 63 -3.31 -11.52 4.86
N THR A 64 -2.04 -11.20 4.87
CA THR A 64 -1.50 -9.84 4.69
C THR A 64 -0.57 -9.82 3.48
N GLY A 65 -0.64 -8.77 2.69
CA GLY A 65 0.04 -8.68 1.40
C GLY A 65 -0.86 -9.15 0.25
N ASN A 66 -0.32 -9.22 -0.95
CA ASN A 66 -1.04 -9.68 -2.14
C ASN A 66 -0.27 -10.70 -2.97
N ASN A 67 0.80 -11.27 -2.41
CA ASN A 67 1.64 -12.27 -3.07
C ASN A 67 2.24 -11.78 -4.41
N PHE A 68 2.38 -10.46 -4.57
CA PHE A 68 2.83 -9.78 -5.80
C PHE A 68 2.06 -10.17 -7.07
N VAL A 69 0.84 -10.65 -6.92
CA VAL A 69 -0.01 -11.01 -8.08
C VAL A 69 -0.62 -9.79 -8.76
N SER A 70 -0.68 -8.65 -8.06
CA SER A 70 -1.11 -7.38 -8.64
C SER A 70 0.10 -6.49 -8.89
N LEU A 71 0.25 -6.02 -10.12
CA LEU A 71 1.28 -5.04 -10.49
C LEU A 71 0.87 -3.59 -10.17
N ASP A 72 -0.40 -3.38 -9.87
CA ASP A 72 -1.01 -2.06 -9.69
C ASP A 72 -1.30 -1.72 -8.24
N SER A 73 -1.53 -2.74 -7.40
CA SER A 73 -1.85 -2.58 -5.99
C SER A 73 -0.67 -3.05 -5.15
N PRO A 74 -0.23 -2.28 -4.15
CA PRO A 74 0.89 -2.69 -3.29
C PRO A 74 0.56 -3.94 -2.49
N SER A 75 1.55 -4.81 -2.32
CA SER A 75 1.54 -5.87 -1.31
C SER A 75 1.87 -5.28 0.06
N CYS A 76 3.02 -4.64 0.17
CA CYS A 76 3.40 -3.75 1.27
C CYS A 76 4.44 -2.75 0.76
N GLU A 77 4.00 -1.61 0.32
CA GLU A 77 4.85 -0.56 -0.22
C GLU A 77 5.26 0.43 0.88
N TYR A 78 6.54 0.76 0.94
CA TYR A 78 7.07 1.80 1.82
C TYR A 78 8.31 2.46 1.23
N PRO A 79 8.39 3.81 1.18
CA PRO A 79 7.27 4.73 1.37
C PRO A 79 6.25 4.62 0.23
N LEU A 80 4.97 4.75 0.56
CA LEU A 80 3.86 4.65 -0.41
C LEU A 80 4.03 5.68 -1.53
N GLY A 81 3.96 5.24 -2.78
CA GLY A 81 4.19 6.03 -3.99
C GLY A 81 5.58 5.83 -4.62
N THR A 82 6.51 5.13 -3.95
CA THR A 82 7.84 4.80 -4.50
C THR A 82 7.87 3.51 -5.31
N ARG A 83 6.89 2.63 -5.10
CA ARG A 83 6.86 1.24 -5.58
C ARG A 83 7.98 0.37 -5.00
N PHE A 84 8.49 0.71 -3.83
CA PHE A 84 9.36 -0.17 -3.09
C PHE A 84 8.51 -1.12 -2.24
N GLU A 85 8.43 -2.36 -2.68
CA GLU A 85 7.70 -3.43 -2.01
C GLU A 85 8.57 -4.10 -0.96
N HIS A 86 7.97 -4.52 0.16
CA HIS A 86 8.69 -5.06 1.31
C HIS A 86 8.12 -6.38 1.84
N LEU A 87 6.89 -6.75 1.50
CA LEU A 87 6.25 -7.97 1.98
C LEU A 87 5.56 -8.70 0.84
N VAL A 88 5.94 -9.94 0.60
CA VAL A 88 5.24 -10.83 -0.34
C VAL A 88 3.93 -11.26 0.27
N ARG A 89 4.03 -11.85 1.47
CA ARG A 89 2.90 -12.37 2.24
C ARG A 89 3.21 -12.38 3.73
N GLY A 90 2.15 -12.31 4.51
CA GLY A 90 2.19 -12.48 5.95
C GLY A 90 0.85 -12.97 6.47
N GLY A 91 0.80 -13.33 7.74
CA GLY A 91 -0.46 -13.74 8.35
C GLY A 91 -0.30 -14.22 9.78
N VAL A 92 -1.40 -14.13 10.52
CA VAL A 92 -1.44 -14.58 11.90
C VAL A 92 -1.47 -16.11 11.97
N TRP A 93 -0.63 -16.66 12.86
CA TRP A 93 -0.64 -18.07 13.24
C TRP A 93 -1.10 -18.21 14.66
N VAL A 94 -2.00 -19.18 14.91
CA VAL A 94 -2.44 -19.56 16.26
C VAL A 94 -2.21 -21.05 16.43
N GLY A 95 -1.45 -21.42 17.45
CA GLY A 95 -1.18 -22.82 17.78
C GLY A 95 -1.61 -23.14 19.20
N ALA A 96 -2.23 -24.28 19.40
CA ALA A 96 -2.71 -24.74 20.71
C ALA A 96 -2.72 -26.25 20.83
N LYS A 97 -2.82 -26.73 22.07
CA LYS A 97 -3.30 -28.08 22.36
C LYS A 97 -4.82 -28.01 22.52
N ALA A 98 -5.51 -28.67 21.63
CA ALA A 98 -6.96 -28.68 21.54
C ALA A 98 -7.54 -30.09 21.77
N ILE A 99 -8.82 -30.16 22.04
CA ILE A 99 -9.57 -31.42 22.23
C ILE A 99 -10.81 -31.42 21.35
N ASP A 100 -11.01 -32.46 20.59
CA ASP A 100 -12.24 -32.69 19.84
C ASP A 100 -12.83 -34.09 20.15
N GLN A 101 -13.82 -34.51 19.36
CA GLN A 101 -14.49 -35.83 19.55
C GLN A 101 -13.56 -37.03 19.37
N SER A 102 -12.41 -36.86 18.69
CA SER A 102 -11.40 -37.91 18.51
C SER A 102 -10.29 -37.88 19.57
N GLY A 103 -10.32 -36.92 20.49
CA GLY A 103 -9.35 -36.76 21.59
C GLY A 103 -8.47 -35.54 21.45
N GLY A 104 -7.44 -35.45 22.28
CA GLY A 104 -6.49 -34.34 22.28
C GLY A 104 -5.60 -34.34 21.04
N PHE A 105 -5.31 -33.15 20.52
CA PHE A 105 -4.39 -32.93 19.41
C PHE A 105 -3.65 -31.60 19.53
N ILE A 106 -2.59 -31.47 18.78
CA ILE A 106 -1.91 -30.18 18.57
C ILE A 106 -2.37 -29.63 17.24
N GLY A 107 -2.94 -28.43 17.23
CA GLY A 107 -3.35 -27.73 16.02
C GLY A 107 -2.58 -26.42 15.85
N VAL A 108 -2.39 -26.01 14.59
CA VAL A 108 -1.87 -24.69 14.20
C VAL A 108 -2.68 -24.20 13.01
N THR A 109 -3.39 -23.11 13.19
CA THR A 109 -4.10 -22.43 12.09
C THR A 109 -3.24 -21.32 11.54
N THR A 110 -3.01 -21.32 10.24
CA THR A 110 -2.04 -20.44 9.56
C THR A 110 -2.72 -19.41 8.66
N GLY A 111 -2.29 -18.13 8.75
CA GLY A 111 -2.77 -17.04 7.92
C GLY A 111 -2.03 -16.90 6.60
N ALA A 112 -0.81 -17.42 6.51
CA ALA A 112 -0.02 -17.51 5.30
C ALA A 112 1.02 -18.61 5.43
N LEU A 113 1.38 -19.22 4.31
CA LEU A 113 2.41 -20.25 4.20
C LEU A 113 3.29 -19.98 2.99
N ASP A 114 4.58 -20.26 3.13
CA ASP A 114 5.52 -20.25 2.02
C ASP A 114 5.30 -21.45 1.07
N GLY A 115 5.64 -21.26 -0.21
CA GLY A 115 5.52 -22.29 -1.24
C GLY A 115 4.14 -22.44 -1.85
N VAL A 116 3.14 -21.69 -1.41
CA VAL A 116 1.84 -21.65 -2.08
C VAL A 116 1.95 -20.79 -3.33
N VAL A 117 1.95 -21.43 -4.47
CA VAL A 117 2.00 -20.79 -5.79
C VAL A 117 0.58 -20.58 -6.28
N GLY A 118 0.21 -19.37 -6.64
CA GLY A 118 -1.08 -19.13 -7.28
C GLY A 118 -1.66 -17.76 -7.04
N ALA A 119 -2.53 -17.37 -7.95
CA ALA A 119 -3.22 -16.10 -7.95
C ALA A 119 -4.38 -16.02 -6.95
N ILE A 120 -4.74 -17.12 -6.29
CA ILE A 120 -5.89 -17.19 -5.40
C ILE A 120 -5.39 -17.12 -3.96
N LEU A 121 -5.29 -15.91 -3.41
CA LEU A 121 -4.76 -15.65 -2.06
C LEU A 121 -5.49 -16.46 -0.98
N LYS A 122 -6.79 -16.69 -1.12
CA LYS A 122 -7.60 -17.47 -0.19
C LYS A 122 -7.15 -18.93 -0.01
N ASN A 123 -6.43 -19.47 -0.99
CA ASN A 123 -5.89 -20.83 -0.90
C ASN A 123 -4.59 -20.87 -0.08
N SER A 124 -4.06 -19.71 0.31
CA SER A 124 -2.81 -19.58 1.07
C SER A 124 -3.04 -19.46 2.58
N THR A 125 -4.28 -19.59 3.07
CA THR A 125 -4.67 -19.45 4.46
C THR A 125 -5.63 -20.56 4.89
N GLU A 126 -5.60 -20.89 6.16
CA GLU A 126 -6.56 -21.81 6.82
C GLU A 126 -7.71 -21.07 7.51
N TRP A 127 -7.70 -19.72 7.46
CA TRP A 127 -8.76 -18.88 8.00
C TRP A 127 -9.90 -18.68 7.00
N THR A 128 -11.12 -18.69 7.51
CA THR A 128 -12.34 -18.42 6.74
C THR A 128 -12.99 -17.14 7.23
N PRO A 129 -13.33 -16.17 6.35
CA PRO A 129 -13.95 -14.92 6.76
C PRO A 129 -15.33 -15.15 7.38
N LYS A 130 -15.63 -14.42 8.46
CA LYS A 130 -16.96 -14.43 9.11
C LYS A 130 -17.88 -13.37 8.50
N GLY A 131 -17.35 -12.28 7.97
CA GLY A 131 -18.07 -11.20 7.32
C GLY A 131 -17.65 -11.04 5.86
N ARG A 132 -18.47 -10.34 5.07
CA ARG A 132 -18.24 -10.18 3.64
C ARG A 132 -17.24 -9.08 3.30
N GLU A 133 -17.06 -8.09 4.19
CA GLU A 133 -16.27 -6.89 3.92
C GLU A 133 -15.42 -6.53 5.14
N ILE A 134 -14.27 -5.94 4.87
CA ILE A 134 -13.48 -5.25 5.86
C ILE A 134 -14.21 -3.96 6.20
N ARG A 135 -14.59 -3.79 7.47
CA ARG A 135 -15.18 -2.55 7.96
C ARG A 135 -14.08 -1.50 8.09
N VAL A 136 -14.30 -0.35 7.46
CA VAL A 136 -13.44 0.82 7.62
C VAL A 136 -14.02 1.72 8.70
N ARG A 137 -13.18 2.25 9.59
CA ARG A 137 -13.54 3.27 10.60
C ARG A 137 -12.50 4.37 10.59
N SER A 138 -12.87 5.56 11.02
CA SER A 138 -12.00 6.72 11.12
C SER A 138 -12.35 7.58 12.32
N THR A 139 -11.34 8.16 13.00
CA THR A 139 -11.52 9.19 14.04
C THR A 139 -11.83 10.57 13.44
N LEU A 140 -11.58 10.77 12.15
CA LEU A 140 -11.77 12.05 11.47
C LEU A 140 -13.25 12.35 11.25
N LEU A 141 -13.79 13.39 11.89
CA LEU A 141 -15.22 13.70 11.91
C LEU A 141 -15.87 13.89 10.53
N LYS A 142 -15.10 14.28 9.53
CA LYS A 142 -15.59 14.51 8.15
C LYS A 142 -15.31 13.35 7.19
N ASP A 143 -14.65 12.32 7.68
CA ASP A 143 -14.46 11.09 6.89
C ASP A 143 -15.82 10.37 6.73
N PRO A 144 -16.16 9.86 5.55
CA PRO A 144 -17.35 9.04 5.34
C PRO A 144 -17.45 7.82 6.27
N HIS A 145 -16.33 7.36 6.81
CA HIS A 145 -16.22 6.21 7.70
C HIS A 145 -16.08 6.62 9.18
N PHE A 146 -16.40 7.86 9.52
CA PHE A 146 -16.32 8.32 10.91
C PHE A 146 -17.06 7.38 11.85
N ASP A 147 -16.37 6.92 12.89
CA ASP A 147 -16.93 6.06 13.92
C ASP A 147 -16.30 6.44 15.26
N ARG A 148 -17.12 6.72 16.27
CA ARG A 148 -16.66 7.06 17.63
C ARG A 148 -15.85 5.94 18.31
N HIS A 149 -15.87 4.73 17.78
CA HIS A 149 -15.08 3.59 18.24
C HIS A 149 -13.83 3.35 17.40
N ALA A 150 -13.53 4.25 16.46
CA ALA A 150 -12.26 4.22 15.75
C ALA A 150 -11.12 4.57 16.72
N VAL A 151 -9.98 3.94 16.50
CA VAL A 151 -8.75 4.16 17.28
C VAL A 151 -7.81 5.10 16.55
N SER A 152 -7.79 5.04 15.23
CA SER A 152 -6.90 5.83 14.39
C SER A 152 -7.64 6.53 13.25
N GLU A 153 -6.92 7.28 12.44
CA GLU A 153 -7.48 7.95 11.26
C GLU A 153 -7.98 6.97 10.20
N GLN A 154 -7.43 5.76 10.17
CA GLN A 154 -7.94 4.67 9.34
C GLN A 154 -7.77 3.35 10.08
N ASP A 155 -8.89 2.77 10.51
CA ASP A 155 -8.96 1.41 11.05
C ASP A 155 -9.57 0.49 9.99
N PHE A 156 -8.96 -0.69 9.82
CA PHE A 156 -9.57 -1.82 9.12
C PHE A 156 -9.94 -2.89 10.14
N VAL A 157 -11.19 -3.36 10.11
CA VAL A 157 -11.69 -4.35 11.06
C VAL A 157 -12.30 -5.53 10.32
N SER A 158 -11.82 -6.71 10.64
CA SER A 158 -12.33 -7.98 10.09
C SER A 158 -12.39 -9.07 11.17
N THR A 159 -13.16 -10.11 10.90
CA THR A 159 -13.25 -11.30 11.77
C THR A 159 -13.25 -12.55 10.89
N TYR A 160 -12.50 -13.55 11.29
CA TYR A 160 -12.39 -14.83 10.62
C TYR A 160 -12.21 -15.95 11.64
N ASN A 161 -12.44 -17.18 11.25
CA ASN A 161 -12.32 -18.36 12.12
C ASN A 161 -11.71 -19.55 11.35
N ASP A 162 -11.38 -20.59 12.12
CA ASP A 162 -10.78 -21.81 11.61
C ASP A 162 -11.75 -23.00 11.45
N LEU A 163 -13.07 -22.76 11.55
CA LEU A 163 -14.06 -23.84 11.60
C LEU A 163 -14.21 -24.64 10.32
N THR A 164 -13.82 -24.06 9.17
CA THR A 164 -13.93 -24.75 7.89
C THR A 164 -12.64 -25.51 7.61
N PRO A 165 -12.68 -26.84 7.47
CA PRO A 165 -11.51 -27.60 7.06
C PRO A 165 -11.10 -27.18 5.66
N VAL A 166 -9.97 -26.52 5.54
CA VAL A 166 -9.39 -26.08 4.25
C VAL A 166 -8.10 -26.85 4.04
N HIS A 167 -7.91 -27.36 2.83
CA HIS A 167 -6.61 -27.85 2.42
C HIS A 167 -5.83 -26.66 1.84
N ALA A 168 -4.83 -26.18 2.55
CA ALA A 168 -3.79 -25.39 1.87
C ALA A 168 -3.09 -26.31 0.88
N GLU A 169 -2.85 -25.85 -0.36
CA GLU A 169 -2.33 -26.68 -1.47
C GLU A 169 -0.99 -27.37 -1.15
N PHE A 170 -0.31 -26.98 -0.08
CA PHE A 170 1.01 -27.49 0.33
C PHE A 170 1.06 -28.07 1.75
N ASN A 171 -0.08 -28.24 2.40
CA ASN A 171 -0.11 -28.96 3.68
C ASN A 171 -0.13 -30.47 3.43
N SER A 172 0.81 -31.17 4.05
CA SER A 172 0.85 -32.63 4.00
C SER A 172 -0.26 -33.28 4.84
N GLU A 173 -0.94 -32.49 5.67
CA GLU A 173 -2.09 -32.94 6.46
C GLU A 173 -3.28 -31.97 6.32
N PRO A 174 -4.53 -32.48 6.37
CA PRO A 174 -5.71 -31.64 6.37
C PRO A 174 -5.75 -30.76 7.61
N HIS A 175 -6.18 -29.50 7.44
CA HIS A 175 -6.44 -28.61 8.57
C HIS A 175 -7.49 -29.21 9.52
N ARG A 176 -7.17 -29.24 10.82
CA ARG A 176 -8.05 -29.69 11.89
C ARG A 176 -8.45 -28.48 12.73
N PRO A 177 -9.71 -28.01 12.63
CA PRO A 177 -10.18 -26.85 13.37
C PRO A 177 -10.01 -27.00 14.88
N MET A 178 -9.50 -25.95 15.52
CA MET A 178 -9.36 -25.86 16.97
C MET A 178 -10.54 -25.14 17.62
N GLY A 179 -11.40 -24.50 16.83
CA GLY A 179 -12.46 -23.62 17.32
C GLY A 179 -11.97 -22.25 17.71
N VAL A 180 -11.13 -21.66 16.88
CA VAL A 180 -10.56 -20.32 17.09
C VAL A 180 -11.21 -19.30 16.18
N GLU A 181 -11.59 -18.16 16.75
CA GLU A 181 -11.99 -16.96 16.03
C GLU A 181 -10.97 -15.84 16.28
N VAL A 182 -10.59 -15.13 15.22
CA VAL A 182 -9.70 -13.97 15.31
C VAL A 182 -10.44 -12.74 14.84
N ARG A 183 -10.51 -11.71 15.68
CA ARG A 183 -10.84 -10.36 15.26
C ARG A 183 -9.54 -9.60 15.04
N GLN A 184 -9.35 -9.13 13.83
CA GLN A 184 -8.21 -8.32 13.41
C GLN A 184 -8.63 -6.87 13.28
N GLU A 185 -7.87 -5.99 13.90
CA GLU A 185 -7.97 -4.54 13.70
C GLU A 185 -6.60 -4.00 13.30
N ASN A 186 -6.59 -3.11 12.30
CA ASN A 186 -5.36 -2.45 11.84
C ASN A 186 -5.52 -0.97 12.06
N TYR A 187 -4.54 -0.31 12.70
CA TYR A 187 -4.58 1.11 13.00
C TYR A 187 -3.47 1.85 12.29
N SER A 188 -3.79 3.00 11.72
CA SER A 188 -2.83 3.84 11.02
C SER A 188 -3.16 5.33 11.13
N TRP A 189 -2.11 6.14 11.24
CA TRP A 189 -2.17 7.59 11.35
C TRP A 189 -1.31 8.24 10.27
N SER A 190 -1.64 9.46 9.86
CA SER A 190 -1.00 10.15 8.75
C SER A 190 0.08 11.15 9.17
N PHE A 191 0.26 11.43 10.44
CA PHE A 191 1.07 12.53 10.96
C PHE A 191 2.29 12.09 11.78
N SER A 192 3.26 13.01 11.94
CA SER A 192 4.47 12.82 12.73
C SER A 192 5.19 11.49 12.44
N ASP A 193 5.77 10.87 13.45
CA ASP A 193 6.42 9.56 13.34
C ASP A 193 5.44 8.39 13.20
N LEU A 194 4.15 8.60 13.58
CA LEU A 194 3.11 7.58 13.50
C LEU A 194 2.80 7.14 12.06
N LYS A 195 3.08 7.97 11.07
CA LYS A 195 2.89 7.65 9.65
C LYS A 195 3.82 6.54 9.12
N ASN A 196 4.80 6.10 9.92
CA ASN A 196 5.81 5.12 9.50
C ASN A 196 5.56 3.71 10.03
N PHE A 197 4.42 3.46 10.64
CA PHE A 197 4.03 2.11 11.07
C PHE A 197 2.53 1.88 10.97
N ILE A 198 2.16 0.60 10.96
CA ILE A 198 0.78 0.13 11.06
C ILE A 198 0.70 -0.88 12.19
N ILE A 199 -0.26 -0.68 13.08
CA ILE A 199 -0.55 -1.61 14.16
C ILE A 199 -1.46 -2.73 13.65
N PHE A 200 -1.17 -3.95 14.08
CA PHE A 200 -2.01 -5.11 13.93
C PHE A 200 -2.41 -5.59 15.33
N HIS A 201 -3.65 -5.38 15.66
CA HIS A 201 -4.27 -5.81 16.90
C HIS A 201 -5.14 -7.03 16.64
N TYR A 202 -4.80 -8.15 17.26
CA TYR A 202 -5.54 -9.41 17.14
C TYR A 202 -6.16 -9.77 18.47
N VAL A 203 -7.48 -10.02 18.46
CA VAL A 203 -8.21 -10.63 19.56
C VAL A 203 -8.51 -12.07 19.17
N ILE A 204 -7.89 -13.01 19.85
CA ILE A 204 -7.99 -14.45 19.63
C ILE A 204 -8.97 -15.01 20.64
N LYS A 205 -10.09 -15.53 20.16
CA LYS A 205 -11.21 -16.05 20.97
C LYS A 205 -11.35 -17.56 20.78
N ASN A 206 -11.52 -18.27 21.88
CA ASN A 206 -11.96 -19.66 21.85
C ASN A 206 -13.48 -19.70 21.62
N ILE A 207 -13.89 -20.21 20.47
CA ILE A 207 -15.30 -20.42 20.09
C ILE A 207 -15.68 -21.92 20.04
N GLY A 208 -14.77 -22.78 20.46
CA GLY A 208 -15.00 -24.22 20.62
C GLY A 208 -15.73 -24.56 21.93
N ASP A 209 -15.95 -25.84 22.15
CA ASP A 209 -16.66 -26.38 23.33
C ASP A 209 -15.70 -26.82 24.44
N ALA A 210 -14.40 -26.81 24.20
CA ALA A 210 -13.34 -27.21 25.15
C ALA A 210 -12.28 -26.14 25.32
N PRO A 211 -11.57 -26.10 26.46
CA PRO A 211 -10.45 -25.19 26.66
C PRO A 211 -9.34 -25.44 25.64
N LEU A 212 -8.65 -24.36 25.26
CA LEU A 212 -7.41 -24.40 24.50
C LEU A 212 -6.23 -24.25 25.48
N ASP A 213 -5.37 -25.25 25.56
CA ASP A 213 -4.19 -25.22 26.45
C ASP A 213 -2.93 -24.79 25.71
N SER A 214 -2.06 -24.11 26.42
CA SER A 214 -0.74 -23.70 25.94
C SER A 214 -0.77 -22.99 24.59
N VAL A 215 -1.62 -21.96 24.48
CA VAL A 215 -1.83 -21.21 23.22
C VAL A 215 -0.64 -20.32 22.91
N TYR A 216 -0.19 -20.36 21.67
CA TYR A 216 0.81 -19.45 21.11
C TYR A 216 0.20 -18.66 19.95
N ALA A 217 0.43 -17.36 19.93
CA ALA A 217 0.09 -16.50 18.82
C ALA A 217 1.35 -15.98 18.14
N GLY A 218 1.32 -15.82 16.83
CA GLY A 218 2.47 -15.33 16.09
C GLY A 218 2.11 -14.74 14.76
N PHE A 219 3.09 -14.09 14.15
CA PHE A 219 2.98 -13.55 12.81
C PHE A 219 4.06 -14.17 11.92
N TYR A 220 3.62 -14.78 10.84
CA TYR A 220 4.46 -15.23 9.76
C TYR A 220 4.65 -14.10 8.75
N SER A 221 5.86 -13.92 8.23
CA SER A 221 6.17 -12.92 7.22
C SER A 221 7.23 -13.42 6.25
N GLU A 222 6.97 -13.24 4.98
CA GLU A 222 7.94 -13.34 3.90
C GLU A 222 8.26 -11.93 3.46
N LEU A 223 9.20 -11.29 4.19
CA LEU A 223 9.70 -9.98 3.86
C LEU A 223 10.61 -10.10 2.63
N ALA A 224 10.42 -9.24 1.64
CA ALA A 224 11.24 -9.20 0.45
C ALA A 224 11.20 -7.82 -0.19
N THR A 225 12.28 -7.06 -0.03
CA THR A 225 12.40 -5.71 -0.57
C THR A 225 12.80 -5.72 -2.03
N GLY A 226 12.00 -5.06 -2.86
CA GLY A 226 12.23 -4.95 -4.29
C GLY A 226 11.42 -3.82 -4.91
N ARG A 227 11.63 -3.56 -6.20
CA ARG A 227 10.91 -2.53 -6.93
C ARG A 227 9.82 -3.15 -7.79
N GLY A 228 8.55 -2.86 -7.46
CA GLY A 228 7.42 -3.22 -8.32
C GLY A 228 7.45 -2.48 -9.66
N PRO A 229 6.93 -3.08 -10.74
CA PRO A 229 6.33 -4.39 -10.84
C PRO A 229 7.29 -5.55 -11.15
N TYR A 230 8.60 -5.34 -11.04
CA TYR A 230 9.62 -6.32 -11.45
C TYR A 230 10.06 -7.16 -10.26
N HIS A 231 9.50 -8.35 -10.12
CA HIS A 231 9.70 -9.21 -8.95
C HIS A 231 10.94 -10.09 -9.01
N SER A 232 11.47 -10.38 -10.18
CA SER A 232 12.63 -11.25 -10.32
C SER A 232 13.88 -10.43 -10.62
N PRO A 233 15.00 -10.69 -9.99
CA PRO A 233 15.44 -11.81 -9.15
C PRO A 233 15.73 -11.37 -7.69
N TRP A 234 14.91 -10.53 -7.08
CA TRP A 234 15.21 -9.86 -5.82
C TRP A 234 14.85 -10.65 -4.55
N PHE A 235 14.10 -11.75 -4.64
CA PHE A 235 13.83 -12.63 -3.50
C PHE A 235 15.10 -13.12 -2.78
N ASN A 236 16.17 -13.39 -3.50
CA ASN A 236 17.45 -13.80 -2.94
C ASN A 236 18.42 -12.64 -2.68
N LYS A 237 17.96 -11.40 -2.78
CA LYS A 237 18.75 -10.18 -2.55
C LYS A 237 18.25 -9.43 -1.33
N LYS A 238 18.00 -10.15 -0.27
CA LYS A 238 17.55 -9.60 0.99
C LYS A 238 18.42 -10.03 2.15
N TRP A 239 18.47 -9.20 3.15
CA TRP A 239 19.10 -9.46 4.42
C TRP A 239 18.05 -9.32 5.51
N VAL A 240 17.84 -10.35 6.27
CA VAL A 240 16.87 -10.43 7.36
C VAL A 240 17.61 -10.62 8.66
N ALA A 241 17.22 -9.91 9.72
CA ALA A 241 17.82 -9.97 11.01
C ALA A 241 16.80 -9.84 12.14
N TRP A 242 17.09 -10.42 13.28
CA TRP A 242 16.37 -10.20 14.52
C TRP A 242 17.08 -9.16 15.37
N ASP A 243 16.32 -8.22 15.93
CA ASP A 243 16.80 -7.24 16.90
C ASP A 243 16.17 -7.51 18.27
N ASN A 244 17.00 -7.93 19.23
CA ASN A 244 16.53 -8.21 20.58
C ASN A 244 16.13 -6.95 21.35
N THR A 245 16.70 -5.78 21.03
CA THR A 245 16.42 -4.52 21.72
C THR A 245 14.97 -4.09 21.46
N ASP A 246 14.56 -4.15 20.20
CA ASP A 246 13.22 -3.74 19.80
C ASP A 246 12.23 -4.90 19.70
N SER A 247 12.66 -6.14 19.92
CA SER A 247 11.86 -7.33 19.65
C SER A 247 11.28 -7.31 18.25
N MET A 248 12.14 -7.04 17.27
CA MET A 248 11.76 -6.76 15.89
C MET A 248 12.52 -7.62 14.90
N PHE A 249 11.81 -8.20 13.97
CA PHE A 249 12.35 -8.73 12.74
C PHE A 249 12.48 -7.58 11.75
N ARG A 250 13.63 -7.43 11.10
CA ARG A 250 13.83 -6.39 10.09
C ARG A 250 14.50 -6.94 8.84
N GLU A 251 14.15 -6.36 7.71
CA GLU A 251 14.63 -6.74 6.39
C GLU A 251 15.06 -5.51 5.59
N HIS A 252 16.05 -5.70 4.76
CA HIS A 252 16.55 -4.71 3.85
C HIS A 252 17.03 -5.36 2.55
N TYR A 253 16.92 -4.65 1.43
CA TYR A 253 17.53 -5.06 0.18
C TYR A 253 19.06 -5.14 0.30
N CYS A 254 19.64 -6.25 -0.14
CA CYS A 254 21.09 -6.44 -0.17
C CYS A 254 21.48 -7.31 -1.36
N ASN A 255 22.24 -6.76 -2.29
CA ASN A 255 22.63 -7.44 -3.52
C ASN A 255 24.05 -8.02 -3.50
N GLN A 256 24.80 -7.87 -2.40
CA GLN A 256 26.19 -8.28 -2.29
C GLN A 256 26.48 -9.10 -1.04
N LYS A 257 27.55 -9.89 -1.09
CA LYS A 257 28.08 -10.64 0.04
C LYS A 257 29.54 -10.27 0.29
N PRO A 258 30.04 -10.29 1.51
CA PRO A 258 29.37 -10.60 2.78
C PRO A 258 28.54 -9.43 3.32
N VAL A 259 27.55 -9.76 4.11
CA VAL A 259 26.70 -8.83 4.83
C VAL A 259 27.32 -8.56 6.20
N PRO A 260 27.25 -7.34 6.78
CA PRO A 260 26.64 -6.10 6.26
C PRO A 260 27.56 -5.25 5.39
N SER A 261 28.86 -5.56 5.33
CA SER A 261 29.86 -4.69 4.69
C SER A 261 29.76 -4.60 3.16
N GLY A 262 29.07 -5.54 2.54
CA GLY A 262 28.93 -5.62 1.08
C GLY A 262 27.57 -5.22 0.50
N CYS A 263 26.62 -4.76 1.32
CA CYS A 263 25.32 -4.33 0.82
C CYS A 263 25.40 -2.98 0.10
N ASN A 264 24.77 -2.89 -1.06
CA ASN A 264 24.55 -1.63 -1.73
C ASN A 264 23.20 -1.05 -1.30
N TYR A 265 23.21 -0.18 -0.31
CA TYR A 265 22.02 0.44 0.27
C TYR A 265 21.39 1.52 -0.62
N ASP A 266 22.10 2.00 -1.63
CA ASP A 266 21.64 3.11 -2.49
C ASP A 266 20.55 2.71 -3.48
N TYR A 267 20.37 1.41 -3.72
CA TYR A 267 19.41 0.92 -4.71
C TYR A 267 17.96 0.97 -4.22
N ILE A 268 17.72 0.51 -2.99
CA ILE A 268 16.42 0.62 -2.30
C ILE A 268 16.74 0.90 -0.83
N PRO A 269 16.75 2.17 -0.41
CA PRO A 269 17.18 2.56 0.93
C PRO A 269 16.28 2.09 2.07
N PRO A 270 14.93 2.03 1.92
CA PRO A 270 14.07 1.77 3.05
C PRO A 270 14.20 0.35 3.64
N TRP A 271 14.01 0.29 4.95
CA TRP A 271 13.90 -0.92 5.76
C TRP A 271 12.45 -1.22 6.12
N MET A 272 12.12 -2.49 6.30
CA MET A 272 10.85 -2.92 6.86
C MET A 272 11.08 -3.85 8.04
N GLY A 273 10.31 -3.64 9.13
CA GLY A 273 10.35 -4.47 10.31
C GLY A 273 8.98 -5.01 10.72
N VAL A 274 8.99 -6.17 11.38
CA VAL A 274 7.86 -6.75 12.10
C VAL A 274 8.22 -6.76 13.57
N LYS A 275 7.61 -5.85 14.33
CA LYS A 275 7.88 -5.66 15.77
C LYS A 275 6.75 -6.27 16.59
N ILE A 276 7.11 -7.09 17.59
CA ILE A 276 6.17 -7.45 18.65
C ILE A 276 5.99 -6.24 19.57
N LEU A 277 4.75 -5.85 19.81
CA LEU A 277 4.39 -4.82 20.79
C LEU A 277 4.08 -5.43 22.14
N GLY A 278 3.23 -6.46 22.20
CA GLY A 278 2.89 -7.13 23.42
C GLY A 278 1.67 -8.03 23.32
N MET A 279 1.20 -8.45 24.49
CA MET A 279 0.02 -9.28 24.69
C MET A 279 -0.81 -8.70 25.80
N ARG A 280 -2.11 -8.90 25.71
CA ARG A 280 -3.07 -8.53 26.75
C ARG A 280 -4.03 -9.67 27.02
N ASP A 281 -4.29 -9.94 28.27
CA ASP A 281 -5.51 -10.65 28.64
C ASP A 281 -6.66 -9.66 28.50
N VAL A 282 -7.65 -9.97 27.69
CA VAL A 282 -8.82 -9.08 27.50
C VAL A 282 -9.57 -8.85 28.81
N ARG A 283 -9.37 -9.72 29.80
CA ARG A 283 -9.93 -9.61 31.15
C ARG A 283 -9.12 -8.68 32.06
N ASP A 284 -7.84 -8.46 31.75
CA ASP A 284 -6.93 -7.58 32.51
C ASP A 284 -6.15 -6.68 31.56
N THR A 285 -6.75 -5.55 31.23
CA THR A 285 -6.18 -4.56 30.31
C THR A 285 -5.00 -3.78 30.90
N SER A 286 -4.69 -3.98 32.20
CA SER A 286 -3.69 -3.19 32.91
C SER A 286 -2.24 -3.70 32.73
N ASP A 287 -2.02 -4.90 32.18
CA ASP A 287 -0.68 -5.48 32.02
C ASP A 287 -0.37 -5.85 30.57
N SER A 288 0.44 -5.00 29.94
CA SER A 288 0.97 -5.21 28.58
C SER A 288 2.26 -6.01 28.52
N ARG A 289 2.82 -6.44 29.67
CA ARG A 289 4.09 -7.12 29.76
C ARG A 289 3.94 -8.63 29.62
N LEU A 290 5.02 -9.27 29.13
CA LEU A 290 5.15 -10.72 29.19
C LEU A 290 4.96 -11.20 30.62
N ARG A 291 4.00 -12.11 30.81
CA ARG A 291 3.78 -12.73 32.12
C ARG A 291 4.88 -13.74 32.42
N PRO A 292 5.13 -14.05 33.70
CA PRO A 292 6.06 -15.13 34.06
C PRO A 292 5.70 -16.44 33.33
N GLY A 293 6.70 -17.02 32.67
CA GLY A 293 6.53 -18.24 31.89
C GLY A 293 6.17 -18.06 30.41
N GLN A 294 5.84 -16.85 29.98
CA GLN A 294 5.65 -16.54 28.56
C GLN A 294 7.00 -16.29 27.87
N ILE A 295 7.12 -16.78 26.66
CA ILE A 295 8.34 -16.70 25.86
C ILE A 295 8.04 -16.11 24.48
N ILE A 296 9.03 -15.41 23.93
CA ILE A 296 9.07 -15.07 22.52
C ILE A 296 9.92 -16.14 21.82
N SER A 297 9.39 -16.68 20.72
CA SER A 297 10.10 -17.58 19.84
C SER A 297 10.26 -16.96 18.47
N VAL A 298 11.46 -16.95 17.95
CA VAL A 298 11.80 -16.40 16.64
C VAL A 298 12.33 -17.51 15.76
N GLY A 299 11.75 -17.66 14.57
CA GLY A 299 12.20 -18.59 13.56
C GLY A 299 12.43 -17.88 12.24
N CYS A 300 13.52 -18.23 11.57
CA CYS A 300 13.76 -17.85 10.21
C CYS A 300 14.31 -19.03 9.45
N TRP A 301 13.85 -19.24 8.25
CA TRP A 301 14.27 -20.35 7.40
C TRP A 301 14.16 -19.98 5.92
N THR A 302 14.96 -20.65 5.10
CA THR A 302 14.83 -20.57 3.66
C THR A 302 13.87 -21.65 3.20
N TYR A 303 12.91 -21.27 2.36
CA TYR A 303 12.00 -22.23 1.77
C TYR A 303 12.75 -23.26 0.93
N SER A 304 12.39 -24.52 1.11
CA SER A 304 12.86 -25.62 0.29
C SER A 304 11.66 -26.48 -0.11
N PRO A 305 11.42 -26.71 -1.41
CA PRO A 305 10.38 -27.64 -1.85
C PRO A 305 10.58 -29.00 -1.18
N GLY A 306 9.55 -29.52 -0.51
CA GLY A 306 9.63 -30.79 0.22
C GLY A 306 10.16 -30.68 1.65
N ASP A 307 10.26 -29.47 2.22
CA ASP A 307 10.53 -29.27 3.65
C ASP A 307 9.36 -29.76 4.51
N ALA A 308 9.32 -31.09 4.66
CA ALA A 308 8.29 -31.79 5.43
C ALA A 308 8.25 -31.32 6.90
N ALA A 309 9.35 -30.73 7.40
CA ALA A 309 9.45 -30.26 8.77
C ALA A 309 8.48 -29.12 9.13
N ARG A 310 7.84 -28.48 8.13
CA ARG A 310 6.89 -27.38 8.35
C ARG A 310 5.51 -27.65 7.79
N ALA A 311 5.29 -28.85 7.30
CA ALA A 311 4.05 -29.28 6.71
C ALA A 311 3.04 -29.81 7.72
N GLN A 312 3.46 -30.06 8.97
CA GLN A 312 2.62 -30.64 10.02
C GLN A 312 2.43 -29.67 11.21
N ASP A 313 1.26 -29.67 11.79
CA ASP A 313 0.93 -28.80 12.94
C ASP A 313 1.81 -29.03 14.16
N THR A 314 2.18 -30.26 14.45
CA THR A 314 3.10 -30.59 15.54
C THR A 314 4.46 -29.93 15.36
N GLN A 315 4.95 -29.83 14.13
CA GLN A 315 6.23 -29.21 13.79
C GLN A 315 6.13 -27.69 13.83
N ARG A 316 5.06 -27.11 13.30
CA ARG A 316 4.76 -25.69 13.39
C ARG A 316 4.65 -25.22 14.83
N TYR A 317 3.93 -25.98 15.63
CA TYR A 317 3.77 -25.72 17.06
C TYR A 317 5.12 -25.78 17.80
N ALA A 318 5.94 -26.80 17.52
CA ALA A 318 7.29 -26.93 18.12
C ALA A 318 8.18 -25.72 17.80
N ILE A 319 8.05 -25.14 16.62
CA ILE A 319 8.76 -23.91 16.29
C ILE A 319 8.17 -22.72 17.05
N MET A 320 6.83 -22.63 17.18
CA MET A 320 6.16 -21.53 17.88
C MET A 320 6.49 -21.48 19.39
N ASN A 321 6.81 -22.60 20.00
CA ASN A 321 7.11 -22.70 21.43
C ASN A 321 8.60 -22.94 21.73
N SER A 322 9.49 -22.76 20.78
CA SER A 322 10.90 -23.11 20.91
C SER A 322 11.68 -22.28 21.94
N GLY A 323 11.22 -21.08 22.27
CA GLY A 323 11.94 -20.11 23.09
C GLY A 323 13.24 -19.60 22.44
N THR A 324 13.51 -20.00 21.21
CA THR A 324 14.72 -19.60 20.49
C THR A 324 14.62 -18.14 20.09
N ARG A 325 15.62 -17.35 20.47
CA ARG A 325 15.84 -15.99 20.00
C ARG A 325 17.29 -15.88 19.56
N PRO A 326 17.58 -15.41 18.35
CA PRO A 326 18.95 -15.11 17.95
C PRO A 326 19.55 -14.03 18.86
N ASP A 327 20.77 -14.24 19.36
CA ASP A 327 21.41 -13.29 20.29
C ASP A 327 21.87 -12.00 19.62
N THR A 328 22.01 -12.01 18.29
CA THR A 328 22.47 -10.86 17.48
C THR A 328 21.90 -10.92 16.09
N LEU A 329 22.11 -9.85 15.32
CA LEU A 329 21.97 -9.80 13.88
C LEU A 329 22.74 -10.99 13.28
N SER A 330 22.06 -12.09 13.03
CA SER A 330 22.69 -13.34 12.63
C SER A 330 22.96 -13.34 11.14
N ASP A 331 24.21 -13.56 10.76
CA ASP A 331 24.62 -13.83 9.38
C ASP A 331 23.99 -15.11 8.81
N ALA A 332 23.33 -15.92 9.63
CA ALA A 332 22.63 -17.14 9.22
C ALA A 332 21.47 -16.85 8.24
N LEU A 333 21.01 -15.61 8.19
CA LEU A 333 19.94 -15.12 7.29
C LEU A 333 20.51 -14.30 6.13
N SER A 334 21.74 -14.59 5.73
CA SER A 334 22.48 -13.84 4.73
C SER A 334 21.86 -13.88 3.34
N PRO A 335 21.99 -12.80 2.55
CA PRO A 335 21.55 -12.74 1.16
C PRO A 335 22.18 -13.85 0.29
N GLY A 336 21.43 -14.30 -0.68
CA GLY A 336 21.88 -15.23 -1.73
C GLY A 336 21.97 -16.69 -1.31
N THR A 337 21.38 -17.07 -0.17
CA THR A 337 21.21 -18.47 0.24
C THR A 337 19.79 -18.99 0.04
N GLY A 338 18.91 -18.20 -0.54
CA GLY A 338 17.52 -18.55 -0.80
C GLY A 338 16.56 -17.43 -0.46
N ASP A 339 15.30 -17.76 -0.32
CA ASP A 339 14.18 -16.88 -0.01
C ASP A 339 13.76 -17.07 1.45
N PRO A 340 14.32 -16.30 2.42
CA PRO A 340 14.01 -16.50 3.82
C PRO A 340 12.62 -16.01 4.19
N ALA A 341 11.88 -16.86 4.90
CA ALA A 341 10.67 -16.52 5.61
C ALA A 341 10.94 -16.42 7.11
N ALA A 342 10.18 -15.58 7.79
CA ALA A 342 10.35 -15.31 9.20
C ALA A 342 9.05 -15.51 9.96
N ARG A 343 9.16 -15.84 11.23
CA ARG A 343 8.03 -15.93 12.14
C ARG A 343 8.44 -15.52 13.54
N VAL A 344 7.61 -14.70 14.13
CA VAL A 344 7.69 -14.35 15.54
C VAL A 344 6.45 -14.87 16.23
N SER A 345 6.60 -15.51 17.38
CA SER A 345 5.47 -15.97 18.19
C SER A 345 5.72 -15.72 19.67
N ILE A 346 4.62 -15.67 20.41
CA ILE A 346 4.59 -15.36 21.83
C ILE A 346 3.58 -16.27 22.53
N GLY A 347 3.89 -16.72 23.74
CA GLY A 347 3.09 -17.61 24.56
C GLY A 347 3.91 -18.31 25.62
N PRO A 348 3.38 -19.32 26.34
CA PRO A 348 1.98 -19.75 26.24
C PRO A 348 1.01 -18.81 26.96
N PHE A 349 -0.17 -18.68 26.43
CA PHE A 349 -1.36 -18.42 27.24
C PHE A 349 -1.77 -19.76 27.84
N VAL A 350 -1.83 -19.84 29.15
CA VAL A 350 -1.89 -21.13 29.84
C VAL A 350 -3.16 -21.91 29.46
N GLU A 351 -4.31 -21.24 29.51
CA GLU A 351 -5.61 -21.81 29.15
C GLU A 351 -6.56 -20.71 28.67
N ILE A 352 -7.25 -20.94 27.58
CA ILE A 352 -8.32 -20.08 27.08
C ILE A 352 -9.61 -20.90 27.10
N ASP A 353 -10.48 -20.60 28.07
CA ASP A 353 -11.78 -21.27 28.20
C ASP A 353 -12.72 -20.92 27.03
N PRO A 354 -13.72 -21.78 26.75
CA PRO A 354 -14.78 -21.48 25.81
C PRO A 354 -15.41 -20.09 26.05
N GLY A 355 -15.37 -19.22 25.05
CA GLY A 355 -15.88 -17.85 25.11
C GLY A 355 -14.88 -16.82 25.55
N ASP A 356 -13.74 -17.19 26.14
CA ASP A 356 -12.68 -16.28 26.54
C ASP A 356 -11.78 -15.86 25.36
N SER A 357 -11.02 -14.77 25.57
CA SER A 357 -10.16 -14.18 24.54
C SER A 357 -8.84 -13.69 25.13
N VAL A 358 -7.82 -13.66 24.27
CA VAL A 358 -6.54 -12.98 24.52
C VAL A 358 -6.23 -12.06 23.37
N ALA A 359 -5.45 -11.01 23.61
CA ALA A 359 -5.02 -10.09 22.57
C ALA A 359 -3.50 -10.19 22.34
N PHE A 360 -3.11 -10.00 21.09
CA PHE A 360 -1.72 -10.00 20.63
C PHE A 360 -1.54 -8.88 19.61
N ASP A 361 -0.51 -8.06 19.83
CA ASP A 361 -0.26 -6.88 19.03
C ASP A 361 1.14 -6.91 18.42
N PHE A 362 1.22 -6.54 17.14
CA PHE A 362 2.47 -6.25 16.49
C PHE A 362 2.35 -5.02 15.57
N ALA A 363 3.48 -4.51 15.08
CA ALA A 363 3.54 -3.43 14.11
C ALA A 363 4.39 -3.81 12.91
N LEU A 364 3.93 -3.43 11.72
CA LEU A 364 4.79 -3.24 10.57
C LEU A 364 5.41 -1.84 10.68
N VAL A 365 6.74 -1.76 10.65
CA VAL A 365 7.49 -0.51 10.86
C VAL A 365 8.41 -0.30 9.68
N GLY A 366 8.26 0.83 8.99
CA GLY A 366 9.18 1.27 7.95
C GLY A 366 10.26 2.22 8.50
N GLY A 367 11.38 2.38 7.80
CA GLY A 367 12.42 3.36 8.15
C GLY A 367 13.43 3.51 7.02
N ASP A 368 13.96 4.72 6.82
CA ASP A 368 14.94 4.99 5.76
C ASP A 368 16.34 4.46 6.09
N ASP A 369 16.62 4.30 7.39
CA ASP A 369 17.85 3.75 7.92
C ASP A 369 17.62 3.06 9.29
N ILE A 370 18.67 2.47 9.83
CA ILE A 370 18.61 1.78 11.13
C ILE A 370 18.21 2.72 12.28
N PRO A 371 18.75 3.94 12.43
CA PRO A 371 18.29 4.87 13.46
C PRO A 371 16.82 5.23 13.36
N THR A 372 16.31 5.46 12.17
CA THR A 372 14.90 5.84 11.97
C THR A 372 13.94 4.69 12.23
N ILE A 373 14.24 3.46 11.79
CA ILE A 373 13.38 2.31 12.08
C ILE A 373 13.30 2.01 13.57
N HIS A 374 14.42 2.15 14.32
CA HIS A 374 14.43 2.02 15.78
C HIS A 374 13.58 3.11 16.45
N ARG A 375 13.69 4.37 15.97
CA ARG A 375 12.88 5.47 16.48
C ARG A 375 11.39 5.20 16.29
N TYR A 376 10.99 4.78 15.10
CA TYR A 376 9.58 4.48 14.80
C TYR A 376 9.06 3.24 15.54
N ALA A 377 9.91 2.23 15.73
CA ALA A 377 9.60 1.08 16.57
C ALA A 377 9.34 1.47 18.02
N ALA A 378 10.12 2.41 18.56
CA ALA A 378 9.91 2.95 19.90
C ALA A 378 8.61 3.79 20.00
N VAL A 379 8.25 4.55 18.95
CA VAL A 379 6.97 5.28 18.89
C VAL A 379 5.79 4.30 18.85
N ALA A 380 5.86 3.25 18.05
CA ALA A 380 4.84 2.21 18.00
C ALA A 380 4.64 1.53 19.36
N GLN A 381 5.75 1.27 20.09
CA GLN A 381 5.69 0.72 21.45
C GLN A 381 4.98 1.68 22.41
N ARG A 382 5.34 2.97 22.39
CA ARG A 382 4.66 3.97 23.25
C ARG A 382 3.18 4.10 22.94
N ALA A 383 2.78 4.05 21.66
CA ALA A 383 1.37 4.04 21.28
C ALA A 383 0.63 2.84 21.90
N PHE A 384 1.21 1.65 21.80
CA PHE A 384 0.68 0.44 22.45
C PHE A 384 0.62 0.58 23.98
N ASP A 385 1.70 1.05 24.62
CA ASP A 385 1.77 1.19 26.08
C ASP A 385 0.74 2.20 26.64
N ASN A 386 0.27 3.14 25.80
CA ASN A 386 -0.75 4.13 26.11
C ASN A 386 -2.14 3.77 25.53
N ASP A 387 -2.43 2.49 25.30
CA ASP A 387 -3.72 2.02 24.74
C ASP A 387 -4.10 2.72 23.42
N TYR A 388 -3.11 3.08 22.62
CA TYR A 388 -3.24 3.82 21.36
C TYR A 388 -3.82 5.24 21.51
N VAL A 389 -3.86 5.78 22.72
CA VAL A 389 -4.17 7.21 22.95
C VAL A 389 -2.91 8.00 22.62
N VAL A 390 -2.97 8.75 21.53
CA VAL A 390 -1.84 9.55 21.02
C VAL A 390 -2.26 11.01 20.90
N PRO A 391 -1.35 11.98 21.11
CA PRO A 391 -1.62 13.38 20.77
C PRO A 391 -1.92 13.54 19.29
N VAL A 392 -2.91 14.35 18.95
CA VAL A 392 -3.39 14.51 17.57
C VAL A 392 -3.37 15.97 17.14
N PRO A 393 -2.88 16.27 15.93
CA PRO A 393 -3.00 17.61 15.36
C PRO A 393 -4.46 17.95 15.03
N PRO A 394 -4.80 19.24 14.83
CA PRO A 394 -6.05 19.60 14.20
C PRO A 394 -6.18 18.89 12.85
N PRO A 395 -7.34 18.33 12.49
CA PRO A 395 -7.50 17.58 11.24
C PRO A 395 -7.27 18.48 10.03
N SER A 396 -6.80 17.92 8.89
CA SER A 396 -6.71 18.68 7.65
C SER A 396 -8.10 19.16 7.19
N PRO A 397 -8.21 20.37 6.59
CA PRO A 397 -9.46 20.88 6.05
C PRO A 397 -9.89 20.07 4.81
N GLN A 398 -11.17 20.12 4.46
CA GLN A 398 -11.61 19.68 3.16
C GLN A 398 -11.08 20.62 2.08
N VAL A 399 -10.51 20.07 1.02
CA VAL A 399 -9.83 20.80 -0.04
C VAL A 399 -10.55 20.63 -1.38
N ARG A 400 -10.63 21.70 -2.15
CA ARG A 400 -11.03 21.68 -3.56
C ARG A 400 -9.95 22.35 -4.39
N VAL A 401 -9.40 21.63 -5.36
CA VAL A 401 -8.44 22.18 -6.31
C VAL A 401 -9.13 22.42 -7.65
N VAL A 402 -8.88 23.56 -8.28
CA VAL A 402 -9.38 23.91 -9.62
C VAL A 402 -8.18 24.21 -10.53
N ALA A 403 -8.05 23.41 -11.59
CA ALA A 403 -6.98 23.58 -12.57
C ALA A 403 -7.21 24.85 -13.43
N ARG A 404 -6.12 25.58 -13.67
CA ARG A 404 -6.05 26.81 -14.45
C ARG A 404 -4.88 26.78 -15.40
N ASP A 405 -4.86 27.71 -16.35
CA ASP A 405 -3.69 27.93 -17.20
C ASP A 405 -2.48 28.34 -16.35
N GLY A 406 -1.43 27.51 -16.39
CA GLY A 406 -0.19 27.70 -15.63
C GLY A 406 -0.34 27.74 -14.11
N GLY A 407 -1.42 27.21 -13.54
CA GLY A 407 -1.64 27.29 -12.09
C GLY A 407 -2.79 26.48 -11.54
N LEU A 408 -2.99 26.61 -10.22
CA LEU A 408 -4.05 25.94 -9.46
C LEU A 408 -4.70 26.93 -8.49
N ASP A 409 -6.02 26.96 -8.46
CA ASP A 409 -6.79 27.62 -7.40
C ASP A 409 -7.13 26.56 -6.34
N ILE A 410 -6.64 26.75 -5.10
CA ILE A 410 -6.81 25.82 -3.98
C ILE A 410 -7.79 26.47 -3.01
N TYR A 411 -8.90 25.79 -2.73
CA TYR A 411 -9.94 26.23 -1.79
C TYR A 411 -9.96 25.29 -0.60
N TRP A 412 -10.18 25.80 0.61
CA TRP A 412 -10.39 24.97 1.81
C TRP A 412 -11.35 25.62 2.79
N GLU A 413 -11.90 24.78 3.65
CA GLU A 413 -12.87 25.17 4.66
C GLU A 413 -12.19 25.34 6.03
N ASN A 414 -12.91 25.91 7.02
CA ASN A 414 -12.31 26.34 8.29
C ASN A 414 -12.65 25.45 9.51
N SER A 415 -13.10 24.21 9.33
CA SER A 415 -13.44 23.37 10.47
C SER A 415 -12.28 23.02 11.41
N PRO A 416 -11.00 22.96 10.93
CA PRO A 416 -9.88 22.73 11.83
C PRO A 416 -9.73 23.76 12.95
N GLU A 417 -10.19 24.99 12.75
CA GLU A 417 -10.11 26.06 13.74
C GLU A 417 -10.95 25.80 15.00
N SER A 418 -11.91 24.89 14.92
CA SER A 418 -12.74 24.45 16.04
C SER A 418 -12.43 23.04 16.54
N ALA A 419 -11.32 22.45 16.07
CA ALA A 419 -10.90 21.13 16.50
C ALA A 419 -10.56 21.13 18.00
N VAL A 420 -10.70 19.94 18.60
CA VAL A 420 -10.43 19.73 20.03
C VAL A 420 -9.44 18.59 20.16
N ASP A 421 -8.27 18.84 20.74
CA ASP A 421 -7.36 17.79 21.19
C ASP A 421 -7.60 17.50 22.69
N PRO A 422 -8.23 16.36 23.03
CA PRO A 422 -8.49 16.01 24.43
C PRO A 422 -7.22 15.64 25.21
N THR A 423 -6.09 15.44 24.53
CA THR A 423 -4.80 15.10 25.14
C THR A 423 -3.95 16.33 25.43
N SER A 424 -4.27 17.47 24.81
CA SER A 424 -3.56 18.73 25.02
C SER A 424 -4.05 19.47 26.29
N PRO A 425 -3.13 20.10 27.06
CA PRO A 425 -3.51 21.01 28.15
C PRO A 425 -4.37 22.20 27.69
N ASN A 426 -4.21 22.64 26.43
CA ASN A 426 -5.08 23.58 25.74
C ASN A 426 -5.84 22.81 24.65
N PRO A 427 -7.09 22.42 24.88
CA PRO A 427 -7.83 21.62 23.90
C PRO A 427 -8.11 22.30 22.56
N HIS A 428 -8.02 23.62 22.48
CA HIS A 428 -8.21 24.45 21.31
C HIS A 428 -6.87 25.12 20.96
N ASP A 429 -5.95 24.35 20.44
CA ASP A 429 -4.56 24.73 20.17
C ASP A 429 -4.25 24.90 18.69
N PHE A 430 -5.27 24.93 17.83
CA PHE A 430 -5.11 25.21 16.40
C PHE A 430 -4.32 26.52 16.21
N GLU A 431 -3.30 26.50 15.33
CA GLU A 431 -2.43 27.63 15.02
C GLU A 431 -2.58 28.12 13.59
N GLY A 432 -2.65 27.21 12.61
CA GLY A 432 -2.66 27.65 11.23
C GLY A 432 -2.76 26.58 10.17
N TYR A 433 -2.56 27.05 8.92
CA TYR A 433 -2.60 26.24 7.72
C TYR A 433 -1.28 26.30 6.95
N ARG A 434 -0.87 25.17 6.35
CA ARG A 434 0.23 25.09 5.40
C ARG A 434 -0.25 24.53 4.08
N VAL A 435 0.17 25.17 2.99
CA VAL A 435 -0.19 24.74 1.62
C VAL A 435 1.02 24.08 0.97
N TYR A 436 0.81 22.90 0.46
CA TYR A 436 1.84 22.08 -0.18
C TYR A 436 1.49 21.77 -1.62
N VAL A 437 2.49 21.87 -2.50
CA VAL A 437 2.39 21.51 -3.91
C VAL A 437 3.71 20.88 -4.36
N GLY A 438 3.65 19.76 -5.09
CA GLY A 438 4.84 19.07 -5.58
C GLY A 438 4.55 18.08 -6.69
N GLU A 439 5.58 17.66 -7.41
CA GLU A 439 5.49 16.61 -8.44
C GLU A 439 5.52 15.18 -7.86
N SER A 440 5.81 15.07 -6.55
CA SER A 440 5.81 13.82 -5.79
C SER A 440 4.81 13.89 -4.65
N GLN A 441 4.05 12.81 -4.46
CA GLN A 441 3.13 12.69 -3.31
C GLN A 441 3.85 12.59 -1.96
N LEU A 442 5.12 12.11 -1.96
CA LEU A 442 5.90 11.91 -0.73
C LEU A 442 6.56 13.18 -0.22
N HIS A 443 6.94 14.07 -1.13
CA HIS A 443 7.73 15.25 -0.81
C HIS A 443 7.13 16.48 -1.49
N PRO A 444 5.85 16.80 -1.24
CA PRO A 444 5.32 18.07 -1.71
C PRO A 444 6.05 19.21 -0.99
N THR A 445 6.30 20.28 -1.69
CA THR A 445 6.99 21.46 -1.14
C THR A 445 5.98 22.41 -0.52
N ARG A 446 6.26 22.91 0.69
CA ARG A 446 5.47 23.98 1.29
C ARG A 446 5.63 25.26 0.48
N VAL A 447 4.51 25.74 -0.08
CA VAL A 447 4.46 26.93 -0.93
C VAL A 447 3.87 28.15 -0.19
N ALA A 448 3.12 27.92 0.89
CA ALA A 448 2.58 29.00 1.72
C ALA A 448 2.30 28.49 3.14
N GLU A 449 2.27 29.42 4.10
CA GLU A 449 1.91 29.20 5.51
C GLU A 449 1.13 30.41 6.01
N PHE A 450 0.08 30.14 6.78
CA PHE A 450 -0.80 31.16 7.36
C PHE A 450 -1.13 30.73 8.78
N ASP A 451 -0.94 31.63 9.74
CA ASP A 451 -1.15 31.38 11.16
C ASP A 451 -2.02 32.46 11.84
N LEU A 452 -2.49 32.16 13.03
CA LEU A 452 -3.28 33.09 13.80
C LEU A 452 -2.45 34.36 14.16
N PRO A 453 -3.07 35.55 14.17
CA PRO A 453 -2.38 36.79 14.58
C PRO A 453 -2.33 36.90 16.11
N ASP A 454 -1.49 36.08 16.75
CA ASP A 454 -1.30 36.08 18.20
C ASP A 454 0.17 36.33 18.60
N THR A 455 0.75 35.58 19.53
CA THR A 455 2.15 35.68 19.94
C THR A 455 3.01 34.50 19.49
N THR A 456 2.43 33.56 18.75
CA THR A 456 3.06 32.34 18.28
C THR A 456 3.30 32.43 16.75
N GLY A 457 4.32 31.76 16.21
CA GLY A 457 4.55 31.67 14.79
C GLY A 457 4.94 33.00 14.11
N PHE A 458 4.46 33.18 12.88
CA PHE A 458 4.80 34.31 12.01
C PHE A 458 3.76 35.44 12.05
N ASN A 459 2.59 35.21 12.66
CA ASN A 459 1.50 36.16 12.78
C ASN A 459 0.98 36.72 11.45
N THR A 460 0.89 35.86 10.43
CA THR A 460 0.53 36.25 9.07
C THR A 460 -0.95 36.62 8.94
N GLY A 461 -1.79 36.05 9.79
CA GLY A 461 -3.25 36.12 9.69
C GLY A 461 -3.81 35.45 8.44
N PHE A 462 -5.14 35.35 8.35
CA PHE A 462 -5.82 34.73 7.22
C PHE A 462 -6.38 35.71 6.19
N GLY A 463 -6.13 37.02 6.37
CA GLY A 463 -6.69 38.07 5.52
C GLY A 463 -6.35 37.93 4.04
N ALA A 464 -5.16 37.44 3.72
CA ALA A 464 -4.71 37.26 2.33
C ALA A 464 -5.41 36.11 1.58
N ILE A 465 -6.00 35.17 2.31
CA ILE A 465 -6.61 33.96 1.75
C ILE A 465 -8.13 33.91 1.95
N THR A 466 -8.67 34.75 2.85
CA THR A 466 -10.11 34.81 3.14
C THR A 466 -10.87 35.29 1.90
N LEU A 467 -11.85 34.52 1.50
CA LEU A 467 -12.76 34.89 0.40
C LEU A 467 -13.69 36.02 0.85
N PRO A 468 -13.97 37.03 0.00
CA PRO A 468 -14.93 38.10 0.32
C PRO A 468 -16.32 37.60 0.68
N SER A 469 -16.68 36.43 0.14
CA SER A 469 -17.86 35.64 0.50
C SER A 469 -17.48 34.17 0.36
N PRO A 470 -17.88 33.30 1.30
CA PRO A 470 -17.66 31.86 1.17
C PRO A 470 -18.28 31.32 -0.11
N VAL A 471 -17.63 30.33 -0.72
CA VAL A 471 -18.06 29.72 -1.99
C VAL A 471 -18.43 28.27 -1.74
N THR A 472 -19.62 27.87 -2.18
CA THR A 472 -20.05 26.46 -2.11
C THR A 472 -19.78 25.75 -3.43
N ILE A 473 -18.99 24.68 -3.39
CA ILE A 473 -18.67 23.81 -4.53
C ILE A 473 -18.95 22.37 -4.12
N ASP A 474 -19.72 21.64 -4.88
CA ASP A 474 -20.07 20.23 -4.63
C ASP A 474 -20.63 19.98 -3.19
N GLY A 475 -21.39 20.96 -2.65
CA GLY A 475 -22.03 20.88 -1.34
C GLY A 475 -21.13 21.25 -0.15
N VAL A 476 -19.85 21.55 -0.38
CA VAL A 476 -18.91 22.03 0.66
C VAL A 476 -18.72 23.53 0.54
N THR A 477 -18.75 24.24 1.68
CA THR A 477 -18.56 25.70 1.72
C THR A 477 -17.11 26.00 2.13
N TYR A 478 -16.42 26.74 1.28
CA TYR A 478 -15.02 27.11 1.43
C TYR A 478 -14.92 28.58 1.85
N GLN A 479 -14.13 28.83 2.88
CA GLN A 479 -13.83 30.16 3.41
C GLN A 479 -12.55 30.74 2.83
N TYR A 480 -11.59 29.89 2.46
CA TYR A 480 -10.24 30.26 2.06
C TYR A 480 -9.93 29.84 0.62
N LYS A 481 -9.03 30.64 0.01
CA LYS A 481 -8.48 30.38 -1.31
C LYS A 481 -7.04 30.81 -1.41
N TYR A 482 -6.20 29.98 -1.98
CA TYR A 482 -4.83 30.32 -2.38
C TYR A 482 -4.57 29.95 -3.85
N ARG A 483 -3.88 30.81 -4.60
CA ARG A 483 -3.52 30.55 -5.97
C ARG A 483 -2.05 30.26 -6.11
N VAL A 484 -1.71 29.10 -6.65
CA VAL A 484 -0.37 28.73 -7.07
C VAL A 484 -0.23 29.01 -8.56
N ASN A 485 0.82 29.74 -8.94
CA ASN A 485 1.13 30.12 -10.32
C ASN A 485 2.46 29.49 -10.77
N ALA A 486 2.79 29.70 -12.06
CA ALA A 486 4.04 29.24 -12.69
C ALA A 486 4.20 27.69 -12.71
N LEU A 487 3.10 26.98 -12.71
CA LEU A 487 3.08 25.54 -12.90
C LEU A 487 3.06 25.20 -14.40
N ARG A 488 3.57 24.03 -14.75
CA ARG A 488 3.59 23.56 -16.14
C ARG A 488 2.28 22.85 -16.46
N ASN A 489 1.63 23.25 -17.55
CA ASN A 489 0.43 22.57 -18.04
C ASN A 489 0.73 21.13 -18.44
N GLY A 490 -0.20 20.23 -18.12
CA GLY A 490 -0.09 18.78 -18.44
C GLY A 490 0.76 17.96 -17.50
N PHE A 491 1.42 18.59 -16.50
CA PHE A 491 2.19 17.88 -15.48
C PHE A 491 1.33 17.61 -14.25
N LYS A 492 1.59 16.48 -13.60
CA LYS A 492 0.95 16.09 -12.35
C LYS A 492 1.50 16.88 -11.18
N TYR A 493 0.63 17.43 -10.36
CA TYR A 493 0.96 18.04 -9.08
C TYR A 493 0.09 17.47 -7.98
N TYR A 494 0.72 17.10 -6.89
CA TYR A 494 0.07 16.69 -5.66
C TYR A 494 -0.09 17.91 -4.76
N VAL A 495 -1.31 18.12 -4.28
CA VAL A 495 -1.70 19.30 -3.50
C VAL A 495 -2.29 18.83 -2.20
N ALA A 496 -1.85 19.42 -1.08
CA ALA A 496 -2.44 19.24 0.23
C ALA A 496 -2.50 20.57 0.99
N VAL A 497 -3.48 20.72 1.85
CA VAL A 497 -3.53 21.78 2.86
C VAL A 497 -3.59 21.12 4.21
N THR A 498 -2.58 21.33 5.03
CA THR A 498 -2.52 20.82 6.39
C THR A 498 -2.92 21.89 7.37
N SER A 499 -3.32 21.48 8.56
CA SER A 499 -3.48 22.31 9.74
C SER A 499 -2.47 21.89 10.80
N TYR A 500 -2.08 22.81 11.68
CA TYR A 500 -1.13 22.55 12.75
C TYR A 500 -1.51 23.31 14.02
N ASP A 501 -1.01 22.79 15.15
CA ASP A 501 -1.23 23.34 16.48
C ASP A 501 -0.03 24.16 16.99
N THR A 502 -0.21 24.83 18.11
CA THR A 502 0.86 25.58 18.77
C THR A 502 1.89 24.70 19.47
N GLY A 503 1.58 23.41 19.69
CA GLY A 503 2.33 22.54 20.59
C GLY A 503 2.28 23.03 22.06
N ASN A 504 3.16 22.45 22.87
CA ASN A 504 3.32 22.84 24.27
C ASN A 504 4.77 22.55 24.73
N PRO A 505 5.17 22.90 25.96
CA PRO A 505 6.54 22.68 26.44
C PRO A 505 7.01 21.21 26.45
N VAL A 506 6.10 20.25 26.31
CA VAL A 506 6.40 18.80 26.35
C VAL A 506 6.26 18.16 24.97
N ILE A 507 5.31 18.64 24.16
CA ILE A 507 4.97 18.11 22.83
C ILE A 507 5.20 19.24 21.81
N GLU A 508 6.05 18.99 20.83
CA GLU A 508 6.25 19.91 19.71
C GLU A 508 4.95 20.12 18.93
N SER A 509 4.85 21.25 18.20
CA SER A 509 3.74 21.51 17.28
C SER A 509 3.54 20.31 16.33
N LEU A 510 2.32 19.78 16.34
CA LEU A 510 1.91 18.69 15.47
C LEU A 510 1.21 19.24 14.24
N GLU A 511 1.42 18.59 13.11
CA GLU A 511 0.82 18.93 11.81
C GLU A 511 0.08 17.74 11.25
N SER A 512 -1.14 17.95 10.73
CA SER A 512 -1.93 16.92 10.09
C SER A 512 -1.24 16.34 8.84
N GLY A 513 -1.50 15.08 8.53
CA GLY A 513 -0.82 14.40 7.43
C GLY A 513 -1.43 14.70 6.06
N PHE A 514 -0.59 14.64 5.04
CA PHE A 514 -1.01 14.81 3.63
C PHE A 514 -2.09 13.79 3.23
N GLY A 515 -2.03 12.57 3.77
CA GLY A 515 -2.98 11.50 3.47
C GLY A 515 -4.45 11.82 3.74
N GLN A 516 -4.74 12.85 4.54
CA GLN A 516 -6.11 13.25 4.86
C GLN A 516 -6.81 13.98 3.69
N ASN A 517 -6.07 14.71 2.83
CA ASN A 517 -6.68 15.49 1.75
C ASN A 517 -5.83 15.61 0.48
N LEU A 518 -4.84 14.73 0.29
CA LEU A 518 -3.95 14.77 -0.87
C LEU A 518 -4.75 14.67 -2.17
N THR A 519 -4.62 15.67 -3.01
CA THR A 519 -5.35 15.80 -4.28
C THR A 519 -4.38 15.86 -5.44
N LEU A 520 -4.62 15.05 -6.49
CA LEU A 520 -3.89 15.13 -7.75
C LEU A 520 -4.54 16.19 -8.66
N ALA A 521 -3.77 17.13 -9.17
CA ALA A 521 -4.21 18.16 -10.10
C ALA A 521 -3.27 18.28 -11.30
N ILE A 522 -3.82 18.62 -12.44
CA ILE A 522 -3.07 18.80 -13.70
C ILE A 522 -3.45 20.16 -14.29
N PRO A 523 -2.57 21.18 -14.14
CA PRO A 523 -2.82 22.49 -14.70
C PRO A 523 -3.04 22.42 -16.21
N SER A 524 -4.02 23.15 -16.69
CA SER A 524 -4.26 23.36 -18.12
C SER A 524 -5.29 24.48 -18.31
N PRO A 525 -5.32 25.16 -19.46
CA PRO A 525 -6.34 26.18 -19.75
C PRO A 525 -7.74 25.59 -19.65
N THR A 526 -8.65 26.34 -19.06
CA THR A 526 -10.08 26.03 -19.12
C THR A 526 -10.61 26.27 -20.53
N PRO A 527 -11.81 25.75 -20.91
CA PRO A 527 -12.43 26.07 -22.20
C PRO A 527 -12.56 27.58 -22.46
N ALA A 528 -12.90 28.36 -21.43
CA ALA A 528 -13.00 29.82 -21.52
C ALA A 528 -11.65 30.50 -21.75
N GLU A 529 -10.62 30.07 -21.02
CA GLU A 529 -9.25 30.56 -21.20
C GLU A 529 -8.70 30.20 -22.59
N SER A 530 -8.96 28.98 -23.09
CA SER A 530 -8.57 28.53 -24.42
C SER A 530 -9.26 29.36 -25.53
N GLN A 531 -10.56 29.66 -25.39
CA GLN A 531 -11.28 30.48 -26.32
C GLN A 531 -10.76 31.94 -26.34
N SER A 532 -10.50 32.52 -25.16
CA SER A 532 -10.02 33.90 -25.05
C SER A 532 -8.59 34.06 -25.56
N SER A 533 -7.74 33.06 -25.45
CA SER A 533 -6.37 33.09 -25.96
C SER A 533 -6.27 32.95 -27.48
N GLY A 534 -7.34 32.47 -28.16
CA GLY A 534 -7.35 32.16 -29.58
C GLY A 534 -6.41 31.02 -29.99
N ILE A 535 -5.84 30.30 -29.05
CA ILE A 535 -4.95 29.16 -29.30
C ILE A 535 -5.82 27.97 -29.74
N GLY A 536 -5.54 27.44 -30.93
CA GLY A 536 -6.22 26.26 -31.44
C GLY A 536 -5.80 24.98 -30.71
N VAL A 537 -6.49 23.87 -31.03
CA VAL A 537 -6.15 22.55 -30.49
C VAL A 537 -4.69 22.20 -30.73
N THR A 538 -4.00 21.78 -29.70
CA THR A 538 -2.60 21.37 -29.74
C THR A 538 -2.42 19.98 -29.17
N VAL A 539 -1.34 19.29 -29.59
CA VAL A 539 -0.94 17.99 -29.04
C VAL A 539 0.45 18.14 -28.44
N PHE A 540 0.61 17.67 -27.21
CA PHE A 540 1.90 17.69 -26.54
C PHE A 540 2.10 16.46 -25.62
N PRO A 541 3.36 16.07 -25.42
CA PRO A 541 4.55 16.59 -26.11
C PRO A 541 4.50 16.23 -27.60
N ASN A 542 5.09 17.09 -28.45
CA ASN A 542 5.21 16.84 -29.88
C ASN A 542 6.58 17.29 -30.36
N PRO A 543 7.53 16.40 -30.71
CA PRO A 543 7.35 14.95 -30.76
C PRO A 543 7.22 14.31 -29.36
N TYR A 544 6.40 13.28 -29.27
CA TYR A 544 6.38 12.38 -28.12
C TYR A 544 7.59 11.43 -28.20
N ARG A 545 8.31 11.28 -27.07
CA ARG A 545 9.44 10.36 -26.95
C ARG A 545 9.27 9.51 -25.70
N VAL A 546 9.21 8.21 -25.87
CA VAL A 546 9.03 7.21 -24.78
C VAL A 546 10.15 7.27 -23.72
N GLU A 547 11.39 7.60 -24.12
CA GLU A 547 12.54 7.73 -23.22
C GLU A 547 12.65 9.08 -22.52
N ALA A 548 11.65 9.95 -22.62
CA ALA A 548 11.69 11.24 -21.96
C ALA A 548 11.63 11.10 -20.44
N ARG A 549 12.49 11.81 -19.71
CA ARG A 549 12.59 11.72 -18.23
C ARG A 549 11.31 12.06 -17.47
N TRP A 550 10.41 12.79 -18.10
CA TRP A 550 9.12 13.17 -17.53
C TRP A 550 8.05 12.08 -17.73
N ASP A 551 8.30 11.10 -18.59
CA ASP A 551 7.42 9.96 -18.82
C ASP A 551 7.97 8.76 -18.02
N GLN A 552 7.40 8.53 -16.85
CA GLN A 552 7.81 7.46 -15.93
C GLN A 552 6.98 6.19 -16.09
N GLY A 553 6.18 6.10 -17.17
CA GLY A 553 5.40 4.91 -17.47
C GLY A 553 6.28 3.67 -17.59
N GLN A 554 5.85 2.56 -17.00
CA GLN A 554 6.57 1.28 -17.04
C GLN A 554 5.88 0.25 -17.93
N LEU A 555 4.59 0.42 -18.16
CA LEU A 555 3.78 -0.44 -19.01
C LEU A 555 3.33 0.35 -20.24
N VAL A 556 3.06 -0.35 -21.33
CA VAL A 556 2.62 0.27 -22.60
C VAL A 556 1.48 1.28 -22.42
N ARG A 557 0.52 0.99 -21.53
CA ARG A 557 -0.63 1.86 -21.27
C ARG A 557 -0.39 2.94 -20.21
N ASP A 558 0.78 2.99 -19.62
CA ASP A 558 1.15 4.07 -18.70
C ASP A 558 1.59 5.33 -19.44
N HIS A 559 1.94 5.19 -20.71
CA HIS A 559 2.36 6.27 -21.60
C HIS A 559 1.15 7.00 -22.19
N TYR A 560 1.24 8.30 -22.33
CA TYR A 560 0.14 9.10 -22.92
C TYR A 560 0.65 10.43 -23.47
N LEU A 561 -0.16 11.02 -24.35
CA LEU A 561 -0.01 12.38 -24.82
C LEU A 561 -1.32 13.17 -24.64
N TRP A 562 -1.19 14.49 -24.53
CA TRP A 562 -2.32 15.36 -24.32
C TRP A 562 -2.80 15.98 -25.64
N PHE A 563 -4.12 15.98 -25.82
CA PHE A 563 -4.83 16.95 -26.66
C PHE A 563 -5.27 18.09 -25.74
N ALA A 564 -4.86 19.31 -26.02
CA ALA A 564 -5.16 20.50 -25.21
C ALA A 564 -5.90 21.55 -26.03
N ASN A 565 -6.48 22.52 -25.32
CA ASN A 565 -7.34 23.57 -25.88
C ASN A 565 -8.54 23.01 -26.64
N LEU A 566 -9.10 21.93 -26.13
CA LEU A 566 -10.28 21.29 -26.71
C LEU A 566 -11.54 22.12 -26.47
N PRO A 567 -12.50 22.10 -27.40
CA PRO A 567 -13.88 22.54 -27.14
C PRO A 567 -14.50 21.73 -25.99
N PRO A 568 -15.47 22.29 -25.26
CA PRO A 568 -16.14 21.58 -24.13
C PRO A 568 -16.71 20.20 -24.51
N GLN A 569 -17.21 20.10 -25.76
CA GLN A 569 -17.70 18.84 -26.34
C GLN A 569 -17.21 18.73 -27.78
N CYS A 570 -16.49 17.63 -28.08
CA CYS A 570 -15.93 17.41 -29.40
C CYS A 570 -15.69 15.93 -29.70
N THR A 571 -15.55 15.62 -30.99
CA THR A 571 -15.06 14.30 -31.43
C THR A 571 -13.60 14.40 -31.81
N ILE A 572 -12.76 13.57 -31.19
CA ILE A 572 -11.32 13.45 -31.51
C ILE A 572 -11.12 12.21 -32.38
N ARG A 573 -10.43 12.38 -33.54
CA ARG A 573 -10.06 11.27 -34.42
C ARG A 573 -8.57 11.36 -34.74
N ILE A 574 -7.90 10.21 -34.76
CA ILE A 574 -6.46 10.06 -35.06
C ILE A 574 -6.32 9.11 -36.25
N TYR A 575 -5.47 9.50 -37.19
CA TYR A 575 -5.27 8.76 -38.43
C TYR A 575 -3.77 8.50 -38.65
N THR A 576 -3.46 7.41 -39.37
CA THR A 576 -2.13 7.22 -39.99
C THR A 576 -1.90 8.28 -41.07
N LEU A 577 -0.65 8.37 -41.56
CA LEU A 577 -0.35 9.24 -42.69
C LEU A 577 -1.07 8.80 -43.97
N SER A 578 -1.41 7.52 -44.11
CA SER A 578 -2.20 6.97 -45.23
C SER A 578 -3.72 7.27 -45.11
N GLY A 579 -4.18 7.79 -43.97
CA GLY A 579 -5.59 8.14 -43.73
C GLY A 579 -6.40 7.05 -43.01
N ASP A 580 -5.77 5.98 -42.54
CA ASP A 580 -6.46 4.93 -41.79
C ASP A 580 -6.80 5.41 -40.38
N LEU A 581 -8.02 5.16 -39.95
CA LEU A 581 -8.49 5.57 -38.62
C LEU A 581 -7.88 4.68 -37.53
N VAL A 582 -7.00 5.26 -36.72
CA VAL A 582 -6.32 4.62 -35.60
C VAL A 582 -7.18 4.66 -34.33
N PHE A 583 -7.70 5.83 -34.01
CA PHE A 583 -8.47 6.08 -32.77
C PHE A 583 -9.59 7.07 -32.98
N SER A 584 -10.67 6.93 -32.24
CA SER A 584 -11.77 7.91 -32.19
C SER A 584 -12.44 7.87 -30.83
N THR A 585 -12.74 9.05 -30.27
CA THR A 585 -13.47 9.18 -29.02
C THR A 585 -14.35 10.43 -29.02
N GLU A 586 -15.46 10.36 -28.31
CA GLU A 586 -16.28 11.49 -27.94
C GLU A 586 -15.74 12.09 -26.63
N PHE A 587 -15.47 13.38 -26.63
CA PHE A 587 -14.96 14.10 -25.46
C PHE A 587 -16.02 15.04 -24.89
N ASN A 588 -16.23 14.94 -23.58
CA ASN A 588 -17.01 15.89 -22.79
C ASN A 588 -16.16 16.33 -21.59
N GLY A 589 -15.66 17.57 -21.63
CA GLY A 589 -14.75 18.10 -20.65
C GLY A 589 -15.31 18.19 -19.23
N ALA A 590 -16.65 18.30 -19.08
CA ALA A 590 -17.29 18.34 -17.76
C ALA A 590 -17.25 17.00 -17.02
N ASN A 591 -17.15 15.89 -17.76
CA ASN A 591 -17.20 14.53 -17.22
C ASN A 591 -15.87 13.76 -17.36
N TYR A 592 -14.85 14.40 -17.90
CA TYR A 592 -13.55 13.77 -18.10
C TYR A 592 -12.58 14.09 -16.95
N HIS A 593 -12.14 13.06 -16.26
CA HIS A 593 -11.20 13.11 -15.12
C HIS A 593 -9.97 12.24 -15.36
N GLY A 594 -9.57 12.02 -16.62
CA GLY A 594 -8.43 11.17 -16.95
C GLY A 594 -8.73 9.65 -16.89
N GLN A 595 -10.01 9.28 -16.68
CA GLN A 595 -10.42 7.88 -16.66
C GLN A 595 -10.13 7.22 -18.03
N GLY A 596 -9.70 5.97 -17.99
CA GLY A 596 -9.32 5.20 -19.17
C GLY A 596 -7.89 5.42 -19.63
N THR A 597 -7.16 6.40 -19.07
CA THR A 597 -5.73 6.63 -19.33
C THR A 597 -4.94 6.33 -18.07
N ARG A 598 -4.44 5.13 -17.97
CA ARG A 598 -3.78 4.57 -16.81
C ARG A 598 -2.58 5.40 -16.33
N GLY A 599 -1.83 5.99 -17.26
CA GLY A 599 -0.71 6.88 -16.95
C GLY A 599 -1.14 8.19 -16.29
N VAL A 600 -2.38 8.66 -16.50
CA VAL A 600 -2.91 9.86 -15.83
C VAL A 600 -3.35 9.53 -14.42
N TYR A 601 -4.21 8.54 -14.25
CA TYR A 601 -4.72 8.10 -12.96
C TYR A 601 -5.08 6.62 -12.99
N ASN A 602 -4.62 5.90 -12.00
CA ASN A 602 -4.95 4.50 -11.78
C ASN A 602 -5.33 4.31 -10.30
N PRO A 603 -6.62 4.11 -9.97
CA PRO A 603 -7.08 4.01 -8.59
C PRO A 603 -6.45 2.86 -7.81
N GLN A 604 -5.90 1.85 -8.48
CA GLN A 604 -5.19 0.73 -7.85
C GLN A 604 -3.74 1.09 -7.49
N ARG A 605 -3.12 2.03 -8.22
CA ARG A 605 -1.77 2.51 -7.98
C ARG A 605 -1.75 3.79 -7.15
N ASP A 606 -2.62 4.73 -7.48
CA ASP A 606 -2.71 6.05 -6.86
C ASP A 606 -3.65 5.99 -5.63
N ILE A 607 -3.40 5.02 -4.75
CA ILE A 607 -4.21 4.72 -3.57
C ILE A 607 -4.20 5.93 -2.63
N GLY A 608 -5.38 6.27 -2.08
CA GLY A 608 -5.52 7.42 -1.18
C GLY A 608 -5.50 8.79 -1.87
N VAL A 609 -5.36 8.81 -3.20
CA VAL A 609 -5.41 10.05 -3.98
C VAL A 609 -6.73 10.12 -4.76
N ALA A 610 -7.44 11.23 -4.64
CA ALA A 610 -8.67 11.45 -5.40
C ALA A 610 -8.36 11.53 -6.92
N PRO A 611 -9.33 11.20 -7.80
CA PRO A 611 -9.17 11.40 -9.23
C PRO A 611 -8.72 12.83 -9.57
N PRO A 612 -7.83 13.01 -10.58
CA PRO A 612 -7.23 14.30 -10.86
C PRO A 612 -8.26 15.34 -11.27
N THR A 613 -8.08 16.55 -10.77
CA THR A 613 -8.84 17.70 -11.25
C THR A 613 -8.23 18.18 -12.58
N LEU A 614 -9.03 18.17 -13.63
CA LEU A 614 -8.70 18.68 -14.96
C LEU A 614 -9.52 19.94 -15.27
N SER A 615 -9.00 20.78 -16.19
CA SER A 615 -9.64 22.04 -16.56
C SER A 615 -10.89 21.89 -17.45
N GLY A 616 -11.13 20.70 -17.99
CA GLY A 616 -12.21 20.43 -18.94
C GLY A 616 -11.89 20.75 -20.41
N ALA A 617 -10.66 21.12 -20.73
CA ALA A 617 -10.20 21.38 -22.12
C ALA A 617 -9.01 20.49 -22.55
N SER A 618 -8.79 19.38 -21.84
CA SER A 618 -7.67 18.47 -22.12
C SER A 618 -8.10 17.01 -22.07
N TYR A 619 -7.61 16.23 -23.04
CA TYR A 619 -7.83 14.79 -23.14
C TYR A 619 -6.48 14.06 -23.25
N ALA A 620 -6.27 13.03 -22.44
CA ALA A 620 -5.09 12.18 -22.52
C ALA A 620 -5.37 10.93 -23.34
N TRP A 621 -4.53 10.65 -24.32
CA TRP A 621 -4.60 9.44 -25.12
C TRP A 621 -3.40 8.53 -24.80
N ASP A 622 -3.66 7.27 -24.45
CA ASP A 622 -2.66 6.25 -24.06
C ASP A 622 -1.88 5.65 -25.25
N MET A 623 -1.99 6.23 -26.43
CA MET A 623 -1.35 5.74 -27.66
C MET A 623 -1.71 4.31 -28.03
N VAL A 624 -2.91 3.87 -27.66
CA VAL A 624 -3.47 2.58 -28.02
C VAL A 624 -4.54 2.77 -29.09
N SER A 625 -4.50 1.95 -30.10
CA SER A 625 -5.51 1.96 -31.18
C SER A 625 -6.87 1.45 -30.66
N ARG A 626 -7.93 1.68 -31.43
CA ARG A 626 -9.27 1.13 -31.14
C ARG A 626 -9.34 -0.40 -31.16
N GLN A 627 -8.32 -1.09 -31.69
CA GLN A 627 -8.16 -2.54 -31.63
C GLN A 627 -7.38 -3.00 -30.40
N GLY A 628 -6.99 -2.08 -29.50
CA GLY A 628 -6.23 -2.39 -28.30
C GLY A 628 -4.72 -2.58 -28.53
N GLN A 629 -4.20 -2.23 -29.70
CA GLN A 629 -2.79 -2.35 -30.04
C GLN A 629 -2.04 -1.05 -29.83
N ALA A 630 -0.83 -1.11 -29.26
CA ALA A 630 0.06 0.04 -29.16
C ALA A 630 0.42 0.57 -30.57
N VAL A 631 0.39 1.90 -30.74
CA VAL A 631 0.75 2.50 -32.02
C VAL A 631 2.27 2.50 -32.24
N ALA A 632 2.70 2.41 -33.48
CA ALA A 632 4.11 2.41 -33.88
C ALA A 632 4.71 3.83 -33.89
N THR A 633 6.05 3.89 -33.94
CA THR A 633 6.78 5.13 -34.31
C THR A 633 6.28 5.63 -35.66
N GLY A 634 5.89 6.92 -35.73
CA GLY A 634 5.39 7.49 -36.96
C GLY A 634 4.74 8.86 -36.80
N LEU A 635 4.44 9.48 -37.93
CA LEU A 635 3.67 10.70 -38.02
C LEU A 635 2.18 10.37 -38.08
N TYR A 636 1.40 11.02 -37.21
CA TYR A 636 -0.05 10.87 -37.11
C TYR A 636 -0.74 12.18 -37.42
N ILE A 637 -1.93 12.09 -37.99
CA ILE A 637 -2.82 13.22 -38.27
C ILE A 637 -3.99 13.13 -37.28
N TYR A 638 -4.36 14.27 -36.68
CA TYR A 638 -5.57 14.35 -35.85
C TYR A 638 -6.60 15.29 -36.42
N SER A 639 -7.85 15.02 -36.11
CA SER A 639 -8.99 15.88 -36.41
C SER A 639 -9.83 16.01 -35.15
N VAL A 640 -10.15 17.26 -34.77
CA VAL A 640 -11.04 17.58 -33.66
C VAL A 640 -12.22 18.36 -34.23
N GLU A 641 -13.45 17.85 -34.03
CA GLU A 641 -14.69 18.43 -34.51
C GLU A 641 -15.50 18.96 -33.31
N ASP A 642 -15.64 20.28 -33.23
CA ASP A 642 -16.43 20.97 -32.22
C ASP A 642 -17.92 20.74 -32.43
N HIS A 643 -18.63 20.20 -31.45
CA HIS A 643 -20.06 19.91 -31.57
C HIS A 643 -20.92 21.15 -31.54
N ALA A 644 -20.51 22.26 -30.94
CA ALA A 644 -21.29 23.50 -30.88
C ALA A 644 -21.27 24.25 -32.18
N THR A 645 -20.11 24.22 -32.87
CA THR A 645 -19.90 25.04 -34.07
C THR A 645 -19.80 24.23 -35.38
N GLY A 646 -19.57 22.91 -35.26
CA GLY A 646 -19.25 22.03 -36.39
C GLY A 646 -17.87 22.30 -37.00
N LYS A 647 -17.08 23.22 -36.39
CA LYS A 647 -15.73 23.54 -36.86
C LYS A 647 -14.80 22.37 -36.67
N ARG A 648 -14.01 22.05 -37.68
CA ARG A 648 -13.00 20.99 -37.63
C ARG A 648 -11.61 21.60 -37.63
N THR A 649 -10.84 21.22 -36.62
CA THR A 649 -9.40 21.54 -36.51
C THR A 649 -8.58 20.30 -36.84
N VAL A 650 -7.59 20.45 -37.72
CA VAL A 650 -6.70 19.36 -38.17
C VAL A 650 -5.28 19.74 -37.85
N GLY A 651 -4.50 18.76 -37.37
CA GLY A 651 -3.08 18.92 -37.09
C GLY A 651 -2.32 17.61 -37.17
N LYS A 652 -1.06 17.64 -36.79
CA LYS A 652 -0.17 16.47 -36.83
C LYS A 652 0.73 16.41 -35.60
N PHE A 653 1.14 15.20 -35.25
CA PHE A 653 2.11 14.95 -34.19
C PHE A 653 2.98 13.72 -34.53
N LEU A 654 4.16 13.65 -33.93
CA LEU A 654 5.14 12.59 -34.14
C LEU A 654 5.32 11.78 -32.84
N ILE A 655 5.22 10.46 -32.96
CA ILE A 655 5.56 9.50 -31.92
C ILE A 655 6.91 8.86 -32.26
N VAL A 656 7.82 8.84 -31.29
CA VAL A 656 9.13 8.17 -31.38
C VAL A 656 9.24 7.17 -30.23
N LYS A 657 9.18 5.89 -30.54
CA LYS A 657 9.41 4.79 -29.61
C LYS A 657 10.82 4.25 -29.77
N SER A 658 11.41 3.74 -28.69
CA SER A 658 12.70 3.06 -28.78
C SER A 658 12.53 1.61 -29.21
N ASP A 659 13.58 1.04 -29.82
CA ASP A 659 13.59 -0.38 -30.21
C ASP A 659 13.54 -1.35 -29.01
N ARG A 660 13.68 -0.84 -27.77
CA ARG A 660 13.60 -1.61 -26.53
C ARG A 660 12.17 -1.87 -26.04
N GLU A 661 11.18 -1.20 -26.62
CA GLU A 661 9.76 -1.46 -26.36
C GLU A 661 9.13 -2.47 -27.32
N GLN A 662 9.88 -3.39 -27.84
CA GLN A 662 9.31 -4.56 -28.47
C GLN A 662 8.90 -5.56 -27.38
N PHE A 663 7.62 -5.43 -26.94
CA PHE A 663 6.73 -6.42 -26.26
C PHE A 663 7.25 -7.15 -25.04
#